data_f652b1ee9c954dd2544ac64b8faad57a
#
_entry.id   f652b1ee9c954dd2544ac64b8faad57a
#
_cell.length_a   1.000
_cell.length_b   1.000
_cell.length_c   1.000
_cell.angle_alpha   90.00
_cell.angle_beta   90.00
_cell.angle_gamma   90.00
#
_symmetry.space_group_name_H-M   'P 1'
#
loop_
_entity.id
_entity.type
_entity.pdbx_description
1 polymer ?
#
loop_
_entity_poly.entity_id
_entity_poly.type
_entity_poly.pdbx_seq_one_letter_code
_entity_poly.pdbx_strand_id
1 'polypeptide(L)'
;MKKFKHLLPIFILAVLSFLTATSMDKIEFVDNKYLLNGANDEKQFYADTYEIVNSSKFDPRDELTPVKDQGDTNLCWAYSTINASETSILKHKIGSKDTLRLNPKALAYRKYVRNADPLGNNAQYIDKNQGNWLYNSGAISQTPSLLSMWQGPVDGDKHAIDVYTNSLYRLESANLISSNATDEDRILEIKNAIAEYGAVTASVYYDGGSKQYYNDKAVINGIPHAITLVGWDDTLDKSLFKPGTVTRNGGWLVKNSYNDNPYFYLTYDSKIAATTSWSFTYQKKEAYDYNYYYDNSVDDFSLRKTKTAANVYQAKKETKDEEEYIEAVNIGFFGNDVDVKIKIYTDLPGWGQTSVEKGTLKAGKTEHFKYGGYQTIRLDEPVKVSLNSYFSVVCEVSNENNDAIILLTQSDSKKQSFENGYYGYDYILNGGYVARIKAYTKCRKKEAATEHVHTFADPTYVFSEDNKNVTATRICKTDESHVETETVSTTSAIIKEPTCMEKGTERITSDTFKNPAFTVQIKDVDLGNGDHAYGEWIDRVEPTSEKEGMLAHKDCLVCHKHFDADNHEITDLSIPMLPKTLKVTIVNGTASEENPVVGTSITVVADKAKDGMRFVEWRDEKGSFISTEETITFIVTEDVYLEAVYEKIKTDPVETSKPSEPLETSKPTEPIKPSDSIETSKPSETTKPTEPDKTTEPVTPEKPDEQEKEPLSAKEIAAIAVVSSVSGCSIIGVIIYLIIKRKL
;
A
#
# COMPACT_ATOMS: atom_id res chain seq x y z
N MET A 1 19.74 -55.39 34.45
CA MET A 1 19.96 -54.89 33.06
C MET A 1 18.73 -54.87 32.18
N LYS A 2 17.50 -54.82 32.68
CA LYS A 2 16.25 -54.67 31.87
C LYS A 2 15.50 -53.36 32.05
N LYS A 3 15.99 -52.45 32.88
CA LYS A 3 15.36 -51.12 33.11
C LYS A 3 16.02 -49.96 32.35
N PHE A 4 17.10 -50.19 31.61
CA PHE A 4 17.83 -49.16 30.86
C PHE A 4 17.46 -49.07 29.35
N LYS A 5 16.66 -49.99 28.83
CA LYS A 5 16.30 -50.02 27.40
C LYS A 5 15.12 -49.15 27.03
N HIS A 6 14.38 -48.58 27.97
CA HIS A 6 13.21 -47.72 27.70
C HIS A 6 13.46 -46.21 27.90
N LEU A 7 14.63 -45.84 28.45
CA LEU A 7 15.01 -44.44 28.64
C LEU A 7 15.77 -43.84 27.44
N LEU A 8 16.40 -44.66 26.63
CA LEU A 8 17.21 -44.20 25.50
C LEU A 8 16.36 -43.56 24.33
N PRO A 9 15.18 -44.10 23.94
CA PRO A 9 14.36 -43.47 22.94
C PRO A 9 13.68 -42.19 23.44
N ILE A 10 13.38 -42.06 24.74
CA ILE A 10 12.80 -40.84 25.30
C ILE A 10 13.85 -39.72 25.37
N PHE A 11 15.10 -40.06 25.64
CA PHE A 11 16.20 -39.10 25.67
C PHE A 11 16.57 -38.62 24.26
N ILE A 12 16.52 -39.49 23.25
CA ILE A 12 16.77 -39.15 21.87
C ILE A 12 15.61 -38.31 21.32
N LEU A 13 14.35 -38.57 21.67
CA LEU A 13 13.23 -37.71 21.31
C LEU A 13 13.29 -36.33 22.01
N ALA A 14 13.70 -36.29 23.26
CA ALA A 14 13.88 -35.01 23.97
C ALA A 14 15.05 -34.19 23.41
N VAL A 15 16.17 -34.85 23.04
CA VAL A 15 17.32 -34.18 22.41
C VAL A 15 16.99 -33.74 20.97
N LEU A 16 16.20 -34.50 20.20
CA LEU A 16 15.75 -34.10 18.88
C LEU A 16 14.70 -32.97 18.94
N SER A 17 13.83 -32.98 19.95
CA SER A 17 12.91 -31.85 20.15
C SER A 17 13.63 -30.59 20.67
N PHE A 18 14.71 -30.74 21.42
CA PHE A 18 15.54 -29.63 21.88
C PHE A 18 16.41 -29.06 20.73
N LEU A 19 16.98 -29.90 19.88
CA LEU A 19 17.77 -29.46 18.71
C LEU A 19 16.92 -28.81 17.63
N THR A 20 15.62 -29.14 17.55
CA THR A 20 14.69 -28.41 16.64
C THR A 20 14.17 -27.11 17.23
N ALA A 21 14.10 -26.97 18.55
CA ALA A 21 13.67 -25.75 19.21
C ALA A 21 14.77 -24.67 19.24
N THR A 22 16.03 -25.07 19.46
CA THR A 22 17.14 -24.10 19.55
C THR A 22 17.64 -23.55 18.23
N SER A 23 17.27 -24.16 17.09
CA SER A 23 17.61 -23.64 15.76
C SER A 23 16.56 -22.66 15.19
N MET A 24 15.45 -22.43 15.90
CA MET A 24 14.33 -21.61 15.41
C MET A 24 14.16 -20.26 16.12
N ASP A 25 14.93 -19.96 17.17
CA ASP A 25 14.78 -18.75 17.99
C ASP A 25 15.41 -17.47 17.38
N LYS A 26 15.96 -17.56 16.17
CA LYS A 26 16.41 -16.40 15.40
C LYS A 26 15.82 -16.45 14.00
N ILE A 27 14.54 -16.13 13.87
CA ILE A 27 14.04 -15.62 12.62
C ILE A 27 14.25 -14.11 12.67
N GLU A 28 15.47 -13.69 12.34
CA GLU A 28 15.68 -12.36 11.80
C GLU A 28 14.78 -12.23 10.58
N PHE A 29 14.08 -11.10 10.45
CA PHE A 29 13.57 -10.66 9.17
C PHE A 29 14.78 -10.37 8.29
N VAL A 30 15.38 -11.43 7.78
CA VAL A 30 16.37 -11.32 6.71
C VAL A 30 15.59 -10.86 5.50
N ASP A 31 15.96 -9.71 4.93
CA ASP A 31 15.63 -9.40 3.55
C ASP A 31 15.72 -10.69 2.75
N ASN A 32 14.57 -11.16 2.23
CA ASN A 32 14.42 -12.48 1.63
C ASN A 32 15.20 -12.58 0.31
N LYS A 33 16.52 -12.63 0.37
CA LYS A 33 17.36 -13.04 -0.76
C LYS A 33 17.53 -14.54 -0.78
N TYR A 34 16.50 -15.24 -1.18
CA TYR A 34 16.64 -16.63 -1.60
C TYR A 34 16.93 -16.66 -3.09
N LEU A 35 18.19 -16.92 -3.43
CA LEU A 35 18.60 -17.29 -4.77
C LEU A 35 17.89 -18.57 -5.20
N LEU A 36 16.89 -18.46 -6.05
CA LEU A 36 16.18 -19.57 -6.66
C LEU A 36 16.90 -20.01 -7.94
N ASN A 37 17.64 -21.08 -7.87
CA ASN A 37 18.05 -21.82 -9.06
C ASN A 37 16.99 -22.86 -9.41
N GLY A 38 16.24 -22.64 -10.48
CA GLY A 38 15.48 -23.63 -11.21
C GLY A 38 14.01 -23.85 -10.83
N ALA A 39 13.20 -23.77 -11.81
CA ALA A 39 11.75 -23.94 -11.97
C ALA A 39 11.02 -24.91 -11.03
N ASN A 40 9.95 -24.39 -10.41
CA ASN A 40 8.65 -25.04 -10.15
C ASN A 40 7.72 -24.02 -9.48
N ASP A 41 6.44 -24.02 -9.81
CA ASP A 41 5.37 -23.10 -9.35
C ASP A 41 5.23 -23.01 -7.82
N GLU A 42 5.68 -24.03 -7.06
CA GLU A 42 5.70 -24.05 -5.61
C GLU A 42 6.57 -22.96 -4.94
N LYS A 43 7.39 -22.27 -5.72
CA LYS A 43 8.37 -21.29 -5.22
C LYS A 43 7.85 -19.85 -5.24
N GLN A 44 6.77 -19.55 -5.96
CA GLN A 44 6.29 -18.18 -6.15
C GLN A 44 5.80 -17.55 -4.84
N PHE A 45 5.12 -18.31 -3.96
CA PHE A 45 4.64 -17.79 -2.68
C PHE A 45 5.76 -17.28 -1.76
N TYR A 46 6.94 -17.89 -1.84
CA TYR A 46 8.12 -17.55 -1.03
C TYR A 46 9.18 -16.76 -1.81
N ALA A 47 8.90 -16.38 -3.04
CA ALA A 47 9.79 -15.57 -3.83
C ALA A 47 10.01 -14.19 -3.20
N ASP A 48 11.06 -13.50 -3.62
CA ASP A 48 11.36 -12.12 -3.21
C ASP A 48 10.19 -11.19 -3.53
N THR A 49 9.96 -10.19 -2.67
CA THR A 49 8.88 -9.22 -2.84
C THR A 49 8.95 -8.53 -4.21
N TYR A 50 10.15 -8.17 -4.66
CA TYR A 50 10.36 -7.55 -5.97
C TYR A 50 9.95 -8.46 -7.13
N GLU A 51 10.33 -9.73 -7.09
CA GLU A 51 9.96 -10.72 -8.13
C GLU A 51 8.45 -10.93 -8.17
N ILE A 52 7.82 -11.06 -7.00
CA ILE A 52 6.37 -11.22 -6.90
C ILE A 52 5.65 -10.01 -7.49
N VAL A 53 6.01 -8.79 -7.07
CA VAL A 53 5.32 -7.55 -7.47
C VAL A 53 5.44 -7.28 -8.97
N ASN A 54 6.57 -7.63 -9.58
CA ASN A 54 6.79 -7.47 -11.01
C ASN A 54 6.17 -8.60 -11.87
N SER A 55 5.61 -9.63 -11.24
CA SER A 55 4.86 -10.64 -11.95
C SER A 55 3.49 -10.13 -12.37
N SER A 56 3.10 -10.34 -13.62
CA SER A 56 1.75 -10.03 -14.10
C SER A 56 0.65 -10.88 -13.42
N LYS A 57 1.05 -11.98 -12.77
CA LYS A 57 0.15 -12.84 -12.01
C LYS A 57 0.84 -13.41 -10.78
N PHE A 58 0.15 -13.31 -9.66
CA PHE A 58 0.53 -13.98 -8.43
C PHE A 58 -0.66 -14.76 -7.86
N ASP A 59 -0.54 -16.08 -7.79
CA ASP A 59 -1.61 -17.00 -7.40
C ASP A 59 -1.09 -18.05 -6.40
N PRO A 60 -1.14 -17.76 -5.11
CA PRO A 60 -0.60 -18.65 -4.08
C PRO A 60 -1.63 -19.68 -3.54
N ARG A 61 -2.75 -19.93 -4.20
CA ARG A 61 -3.86 -20.75 -3.66
C ARG A 61 -3.42 -22.10 -3.15
N ASP A 62 -2.50 -22.75 -3.85
CA ASP A 62 -2.00 -24.08 -3.48
C ASP A 62 -1.13 -24.05 -2.20
N GLU A 63 -0.63 -22.90 -1.80
CA GLU A 63 0.19 -22.70 -0.59
C GLU A 63 -0.65 -22.25 0.63
N LEU A 64 -1.90 -21.91 0.43
CA LEU A 64 -2.74 -21.38 1.49
C LEU A 64 -3.46 -22.49 2.27
N THR A 65 -3.87 -22.17 3.51
CA THR A 65 -4.78 -23.01 4.28
C THR A 65 -6.13 -23.14 3.57
N PRO A 66 -6.89 -24.23 3.79
CA PRO A 66 -8.24 -24.35 3.25
C PRO A 66 -9.13 -23.16 3.60
N VAL A 67 -10.07 -22.84 2.70
CA VAL A 67 -11.08 -21.82 2.96
C VAL A 67 -11.95 -22.26 4.14
N LYS A 68 -12.30 -21.30 5.00
CA LYS A 68 -13.19 -21.50 6.15
C LYS A 68 -14.56 -20.94 5.83
N ASP A 69 -15.59 -21.72 6.09
CA ASP A 69 -16.99 -21.33 5.85
C ASP A 69 -17.57 -20.60 7.05
N GLN A 70 -18.01 -19.35 6.84
CA GLN A 70 -18.70 -18.59 7.87
C GLN A 70 -20.17 -18.99 8.01
N GLY A 71 -20.77 -19.66 7.00
CA GLY A 71 -22.20 -19.98 6.96
C GLY A 71 -23.04 -18.71 7.07
N ASP A 72 -24.15 -18.79 7.79
CA ASP A 72 -25.12 -17.67 7.95
C ASP A 72 -24.68 -16.61 8.98
N THR A 73 -23.45 -16.67 9.48
CA THR A 73 -22.98 -15.71 10.51
C THR A 73 -22.56 -14.37 9.90
N ASN A 74 -22.58 -13.31 10.72
CA ASN A 74 -22.09 -11.97 10.32
C ASN A 74 -20.60 -11.75 10.65
N LEU A 75 -19.80 -12.81 10.56
CA LEU A 75 -18.40 -12.83 11.01
C LEU A 75 -17.36 -12.64 9.90
N CYS A 76 -17.73 -12.22 8.70
CA CYS A 76 -16.81 -12.04 7.57
C CYS A 76 -15.55 -11.26 7.96
N TRP A 77 -15.66 -10.23 8.80
CA TRP A 77 -14.55 -9.44 9.33
C TRP A 77 -13.52 -10.28 10.10
N ALA A 78 -13.97 -11.22 10.93
CA ALA A 78 -13.11 -12.13 11.67
C ALA A 78 -12.47 -13.19 10.74
N TYR A 79 -13.25 -13.71 9.78
CA TYR A 79 -12.76 -14.66 8.77
C TYR A 79 -11.70 -14.04 7.87
N SER A 80 -11.93 -12.82 7.38
CA SER A 80 -10.94 -12.08 6.59
C SER A 80 -9.65 -11.87 7.37
N THR A 81 -9.73 -11.41 8.62
CA THR A 81 -8.56 -11.21 9.49
C THR A 81 -7.79 -12.51 9.72
N ILE A 82 -8.49 -13.60 10.02
CA ILE A 82 -7.86 -14.91 10.25
C ILE A 82 -7.24 -15.46 8.96
N ASN A 83 -7.89 -15.31 7.82
CA ASN A 83 -7.30 -15.69 6.53
C ASN A 83 -6.01 -14.92 6.26
N ALA A 84 -5.98 -13.60 6.52
CA ALA A 84 -4.77 -12.80 6.37
C ALA A 84 -3.68 -13.21 7.37
N SER A 85 -4.06 -13.49 8.61
CA SER A 85 -3.14 -13.97 9.66
C SER A 85 -2.49 -15.30 9.28
N GLU A 86 -3.28 -16.30 8.86
CA GLU A 86 -2.75 -17.60 8.42
C GLU A 86 -1.82 -17.46 7.22
N THR A 87 -2.22 -16.64 6.25
CA THR A 87 -1.39 -16.41 5.06
C THR A 87 -0.05 -15.78 5.42
N SER A 88 -0.05 -14.79 6.33
CA SER A 88 1.19 -14.19 6.82
C SER A 88 2.08 -15.18 7.60
N ILE A 89 1.48 -15.95 8.49
CA ILE A 89 2.20 -17.00 9.26
C ILE A 89 2.87 -17.99 8.33
N LEU A 90 2.20 -18.38 7.24
CA LEU A 90 2.77 -19.26 6.22
C LEU A 90 3.87 -18.56 5.41
N LYS A 91 3.62 -17.34 4.94
CA LYS A 91 4.59 -16.54 4.17
C LYS A 91 5.90 -16.37 4.92
N HIS A 92 5.85 -16.11 6.22
CA HIS A 92 7.02 -15.96 7.09
C HIS A 92 7.55 -17.27 7.67
N LYS A 93 7.02 -18.43 7.26
CA LYS A 93 7.49 -19.78 7.65
C LYS A 93 7.48 -20.05 9.16
N ILE A 94 6.65 -19.34 9.92
CA ILE A 94 6.49 -19.56 11.37
C ILE A 94 5.40 -20.58 11.73
N GLY A 95 4.66 -21.06 10.74
CA GLY A 95 3.66 -22.11 10.83
C GLY A 95 3.67 -23.02 9.62
N SER A 96 2.90 -24.10 9.65
CA SER A 96 2.79 -25.09 8.56
C SER A 96 1.36 -25.15 8.03
N LYS A 97 1.19 -25.18 6.70
CA LYS A 97 -0.10 -25.33 6.02
C LYS A 97 -0.89 -26.55 6.52
N ASP A 98 -0.21 -27.64 6.82
CA ASP A 98 -0.86 -28.89 7.20
C ASP A 98 -1.49 -28.81 8.60
N THR A 99 -0.92 -28.02 9.49
CA THR A 99 -1.33 -27.94 10.90
C THR A 99 -1.97 -26.63 11.31
N LEU A 100 -1.73 -25.54 10.56
CA LEU A 100 -2.26 -24.23 10.92
C LEU A 100 -3.78 -24.17 10.72
N ARG A 101 -4.52 -23.94 11.80
CA ARG A 101 -6.01 -23.88 11.81
C ARG A 101 -6.48 -22.82 12.80
N LEU A 102 -6.25 -21.54 12.48
CA LEU A 102 -6.72 -20.45 13.34
C LEU A 102 -8.24 -20.30 13.29
N ASN A 103 -8.83 -19.96 14.42
CA ASN A 103 -10.27 -19.96 14.62
C ASN A 103 -10.89 -18.54 14.52
N PRO A 104 -11.60 -18.19 13.44
CA PRO A 104 -12.25 -16.89 13.31
C PRO A 104 -13.37 -16.67 14.31
N LYS A 105 -14.10 -17.74 14.69
CA LYS A 105 -15.17 -17.66 15.71
C LYS A 105 -14.59 -17.34 17.08
N ALA A 106 -13.41 -17.86 17.43
CA ALA A 106 -12.75 -17.49 18.66
C ALA A 106 -12.36 -16.01 18.70
N LEU A 107 -11.82 -15.46 17.59
CA LEU A 107 -11.53 -14.03 17.48
C LEU A 107 -12.81 -13.19 17.66
N ALA A 108 -13.88 -13.57 16.97
CA ALA A 108 -15.19 -12.88 17.09
C ALA A 108 -15.75 -12.95 18.51
N TYR A 109 -15.70 -14.12 19.15
CA TYR A 109 -16.12 -14.28 20.54
C TYR A 109 -15.35 -13.33 21.47
N ARG A 110 -14.05 -13.19 21.28
CA ARG A 110 -13.18 -12.32 22.09
C ARG A 110 -13.45 -10.82 21.94
N LYS A 111 -14.07 -10.40 20.88
CA LYS A 111 -14.57 -9.04 20.77
C LYS A 111 -15.61 -8.72 21.86
N TYR A 112 -16.45 -9.68 22.19
CA TYR A 112 -17.60 -9.49 23.12
C TYR A 112 -17.31 -10.00 24.52
N VAL A 113 -16.47 -11.03 24.64
CA VAL A 113 -16.14 -11.66 25.92
C VAL A 113 -14.65 -11.70 26.13
N ARG A 114 -14.17 -10.85 27.03
CA ARG A 114 -12.77 -10.82 27.44
C ARG A 114 -12.64 -11.30 28.86
N ASN A 115 -11.75 -12.27 29.07
CA ASN A 115 -11.40 -12.71 30.41
C ASN A 115 -10.25 -11.84 30.95
N ALA A 116 -10.17 -11.78 32.29
CA ALA A 116 -8.99 -11.24 32.95
C ALA A 116 -7.75 -12.00 32.53
N ASP A 117 -6.70 -11.30 32.13
CA ASP A 117 -5.41 -11.90 31.90
C ASP A 117 -4.59 -12.02 33.21
N PRO A 118 -3.46 -12.74 33.19
CA PRO A 118 -2.62 -12.94 34.40
C PRO A 118 -2.09 -11.65 35.03
N LEU A 119 -2.14 -10.50 34.33
CA LEU A 119 -1.72 -9.21 34.82
C LEU A 119 -2.89 -8.35 35.28
N GLY A 120 -4.12 -8.80 35.05
CA GLY A 120 -5.34 -8.06 35.36
C GLY A 120 -5.51 -6.81 34.49
N ASN A 121 -4.97 -6.79 33.26
CA ASN A 121 -5.11 -5.67 32.32
C ASN A 121 -6.55 -5.48 31.88
N ASN A 122 -7.30 -6.57 31.70
CA ASN A 122 -8.71 -6.57 31.35
C ASN A 122 -9.54 -6.83 32.60
N ALA A 123 -10.42 -5.89 32.91
CA ALA A 123 -11.63 -6.29 33.63
C ALA A 123 -12.44 -7.22 32.73
N GLN A 124 -13.16 -8.14 33.32
CA GLN A 124 -14.05 -9.02 32.61
C GLN A 124 -15.05 -8.17 31.81
N TYR A 125 -14.84 -8.07 30.49
CA TYR A 125 -15.74 -7.37 29.60
C TYR A 125 -16.78 -8.38 29.09
N ILE A 126 -18.03 -8.15 29.38
CA ILE A 126 -19.16 -8.95 28.90
C ILE A 126 -20.11 -8.00 28.19
N ASP A 127 -20.18 -8.07 26.87
CA ASP A 127 -21.17 -7.34 26.11
C ASP A 127 -22.58 -7.89 26.43
N LYS A 128 -23.56 -6.99 26.53
CA LYS A 128 -24.99 -7.36 26.69
C LYS A 128 -25.51 -8.24 25.54
N ASN A 129 -24.84 -8.20 24.38
CA ASN A 129 -25.16 -8.99 23.19
C ASN A 129 -24.40 -10.33 23.11
N GLN A 130 -23.80 -10.79 24.19
CA GLN A 130 -23.01 -12.02 24.26
C GLN A 130 -23.74 -13.24 23.67
N GLY A 131 -25.05 -13.35 23.88
CA GLY A 131 -25.87 -14.46 23.35
C GLY A 131 -25.98 -14.52 21.83
N ASN A 132 -25.77 -13.39 21.14
CA ASN A 132 -25.95 -13.24 19.69
C ASN A 132 -24.65 -12.92 18.95
N TRP A 133 -23.49 -13.15 19.57
CA TRP A 133 -22.19 -12.74 19.02
C TRP A 133 -21.91 -13.27 17.60
N LEU A 134 -22.44 -14.43 17.22
CA LEU A 134 -22.31 -15.02 15.86
C LEU A 134 -22.98 -14.16 14.77
N TYR A 135 -24.01 -13.44 15.13
CA TYR A 135 -24.83 -12.63 14.20
C TYR A 135 -24.59 -11.12 14.37
N ASN A 136 -23.72 -10.74 15.30
CA ASN A 136 -23.35 -9.35 15.49
C ASN A 136 -22.27 -8.95 14.47
N SER A 137 -22.54 -7.85 13.78
CA SER A 137 -21.57 -7.28 12.84
C SER A 137 -20.35 -6.75 13.58
N GLY A 138 -19.18 -6.83 12.93
CA GLY A 138 -17.94 -6.22 13.36
C GLY A 138 -17.24 -5.55 12.18
N ALA A 139 -16.15 -4.86 12.47
CA ALA A 139 -15.32 -4.24 11.45
C ALA A 139 -13.89 -4.81 11.48
N ILE A 140 -13.27 -4.92 10.32
CA ILE A 140 -11.86 -5.33 10.20
C ILE A 140 -10.98 -4.42 11.05
N SER A 141 -11.25 -3.11 11.08
CA SER A 141 -10.48 -2.12 11.84
C SER A 141 -10.43 -2.35 13.36
N GLN A 142 -11.32 -3.19 13.90
CA GLN A 142 -11.34 -3.56 15.32
C GLN A 142 -10.36 -4.70 15.64
N THR A 143 -10.02 -5.51 14.64
CA THR A 143 -9.22 -6.72 14.85
C THR A 143 -7.75 -6.46 15.19
N PRO A 144 -7.07 -5.42 14.64
CA PRO A 144 -5.71 -5.12 15.05
C PRO A 144 -5.59 -4.82 16.54
N SER A 145 -6.56 -4.11 17.10
CA SER A 145 -6.60 -3.84 18.55
C SER A 145 -6.75 -5.12 19.37
N LEU A 146 -7.67 -6.01 18.98
CA LEU A 146 -7.84 -7.31 19.64
C LEU A 146 -6.56 -8.14 19.61
N LEU A 147 -5.93 -8.22 18.44
CA LEU A 147 -4.71 -9.00 18.25
C LEU A 147 -3.52 -8.40 19.02
N SER A 148 -3.41 -7.07 19.09
CA SER A 148 -2.37 -6.39 19.87
C SER A 148 -2.53 -6.58 21.40
N MET A 149 -3.77 -6.81 21.86
CA MET A 149 -4.05 -7.20 23.24
C MET A 149 -3.88 -8.70 23.48
N TRP A 150 -3.41 -9.45 22.50
CA TRP A 150 -3.29 -10.92 22.51
C TRP A 150 -4.63 -11.65 22.75
N GLN A 151 -5.73 -11.07 22.29
CA GLN A 151 -7.07 -11.70 22.33
C GLN A 151 -7.29 -12.67 21.15
N GLY A 152 -6.28 -13.13 20.51
CA GLY A 152 -6.14 -14.06 19.41
C GLY A 152 -4.78 -13.89 18.74
N PRO A 153 -4.52 -14.60 17.63
CA PRO A 153 -5.35 -15.66 17.08
C PRO A 153 -5.24 -16.96 17.92
N VAL A 154 -6.31 -17.73 17.95
CA VAL A 154 -6.40 -19.00 18.69
C VAL A 154 -6.38 -20.16 17.71
N ASP A 155 -5.62 -21.21 18.00
CA ASP A 155 -5.53 -22.39 17.16
C ASP A 155 -6.65 -23.41 17.48
N GLY A 156 -7.12 -24.11 16.44
CA GLY A 156 -8.13 -25.14 16.52
C GLY A 156 -9.55 -24.68 16.85
N ASP A 157 -10.46 -25.62 17.08
CA ASP A 157 -11.91 -25.36 17.27
C ASP A 157 -12.27 -24.87 18.67
N LYS A 158 -11.30 -24.54 19.48
CA LYS A 158 -11.53 -24.14 20.88
C LYS A 158 -12.04 -22.70 20.96
N HIS A 159 -13.19 -22.51 21.56
CA HIS A 159 -13.58 -21.22 22.14
C HIS A 159 -12.74 -21.00 23.39
N ALA A 160 -11.45 -20.67 23.20
CA ALA A 160 -10.54 -20.63 24.31
C ALA A 160 -10.92 -19.54 25.31
N ILE A 161 -11.28 -19.97 26.51
CA ILE A 161 -11.47 -19.10 27.66
C ILE A 161 -10.14 -18.43 28.02
N ASP A 162 -9.05 -19.15 27.89
CA ASP A 162 -7.69 -18.65 28.13
C ASP A 162 -6.93 -18.50 26.81
N VAL A 163 -6.80 -17.26 26.35
CA VAL A 163 -6.08 -16.92 25.10
C VAL A 163 -4.57 -16.99 25.28
N TYR A 164 -4.08 -16.75 26.50
CA TYR A 164 -2.64 -16.77 26.77
C TYR A 164 -2.06 -18.18 26.64
N THR A 165 -2.82 -19.21 27.00
CA THR A 165 -2.37 -20.61 26.88
C THR A 165 -2.67 -21.22 25.51
N ASN A 166 -3.72 -20.78 24.83
CA ASN A 166 -4.19 -21.42 23.59
C ASN A 166 -3.83 -20.66 22.29
N SER A 167 -3.28 -19.44 22.38
CA SER A 167 -2.73 -18.76 21.23
C SER A 167 -1.27 -19.11 21.03
N LEU A 168 -0.92 -19.61 19.84
CA LEU A 168 0.46 -19.99 19.47
C LEU A 168 1.24 -18.82 18.86
N TYR A 169 0.59 -17.70 18.60
CA TYR A 169 1.16 -16.56 17.92
C TYR A 169 0.84 -15.27 18.66
N ARG A 170 1.77 -14.33 18.63
CA ARG A 170 1.62 -12.96 19.14
C ARG A 170 1.73 -11.99 17.96
N LEU A 171 0.86 -10.97 17.93
CA LEU A 171 0.94 -9.94 16.91
C LEU A 171 2.27 -9.18 17.03
N GLU A 172 3.01 -9.11 15.94
CA GLU A 172 4.20 -8.28 15.82
C GLU A 172 3.83 -6.95 15.16
N SER A 173 3.16 -6.99 14.01
CA SER A 173 2.61 -5.80 13.40
C SER A 173 1.21 -6.02 12.83
N ALA A 174 0.42 -4.95 12.82
CA ALA A 174 -0.77 -4.82 12.00
C ALA A 174 -0.63 -3.53 11.20
N ASN A 175 -0.33 -3.66 9.92
CA ASN A 175 -0.05 -2.55 9.03
C ASN A 175 -1.34 -2.05 8.39
N LEU A 176 -1.66 -0.77 8.55
CA LEU A 176 -2.76 -0.12 7.87
C LEU A 176 -2.28 0.34 6.49
N ILE A 177 -2.62 -0.42 5.45
CA ILE A 177 -2.24 -0.13 4.08
C ILE A 177 -3.13 1.02 3.57
N SER A 178 -2.80 2.24 3.96
CA SER A 178 -3.54 3.45 3.60
C SER A 178 -2.67 4.35 2.72
N SER A 179 -3.20 4.71 1.55
CA SER A 179 -2.56 5.64 0.64
C SER A 179 -3.58 6.69 0.21
N ASN A 180 -3.15 7.94 0.15
CA ASN A 180 -3.87 9.03 -0.49
C ASN A 180 -3.52 9.15 -1.99
N ALA A 181 -2.83 8.15 -2.51
CA ALA A 181 -2.26 8.08 -3.85
C ALA A 181 -3.33 7.83 -4.93
N THR A 182 -2.91 7.84 -6.18
CA THR A 182 -3.73 7.48 -7.35
C THR A 182 -4.22 6.04 -7.26
N ASP A 183 -5.19 5.66 -8.09
CA ASP A 183 -5.69 4.27 -8.15
C ASP A 183 -4.55 3.28 -8.54
N GLU A 184 -3.63 3.69 -9.41
CA GLU A 184 -2.46 2.92 -9.83
C GLU A 184 -1.48 2.70 -8.68
N ASP A 185 -1.13 3.76 -7.97
CA ASP A 185 -0.26 3.68 -6.79
C ASP A 185 -0.88 2.80 -5.72
N ARG A 186 -2.20 2.90 -5.54
CA ARG A 186 -2.94 2.06 -4.60
C ARG A 186 -2.86 0.57 -4.96
N ILE A 187 -2.97 0.23 -6.25
CA ILE A 187 -2.80 -1.14 -6.73
C ILE A 187 -1.39 -1.64 -6.44
N LEU A 188 -0.37 -0.86 -6.76
CA LEU A 188 1.02 -1.22 -6.50
C LEU A 188 1.28 -1.39 -5.00
N GLU A 189 0.76 -0.51 -4.17
CA GLU A 189 0.93 -0.58 -2.72
C GLU A 189 0.30 -1.85 -2.12
N ILE A 190 -0.91 -2.22 -2.55
CA ILE A 190 -1.55 -3.46 -2.13
C ILE A 190 -0.77 -4.69 -2.64
N LYS A 191 -0.25 -4.66 -3.87
CA LYS A 191 0.61 -5.74 -4.39
C LYS A 191 1.87 -5.90 -3.53
N ASN A 192 2.56 -4.79 -3.20
CA ASN A 192 3.71 -4.82 -2.31
C ASN A 192 3.34 -5.42 -0.95
N ALA A 193 2.23 -5.00 -0.35
CA ALA A 193 1.79 -5.53 0.93
C ALA A 193 1.43 -7.02 0.87
N ILE A 194 0.81 -7.51 -0.20
CA ILE A 194 0.56 -8.94 -0.40
C ILE A 194 1.88 -9.70 -0.55
N ALA A 195 2.80 -9.18 -1.37
CA ALA A 195 4.08 -9.83 -1.61
C ALA A 195 4.95 -9.91 -0.34
N GLU A 196 4.92 -8.88 0.49
CA GLU A 196 5.71 -8.79 1.72
C GLU A 196 5.05 -9.55 2.87
N TYR A 197 3.75 -9.32 3.12
CA TYR A 197 3.05 -9.83 4.31
C TYR A 197 2.15 -11.04 4.01
N GLY A 198 1.99 -11.41 2.74
CA GLY A 198 1.19 -12.56 2.29
C GLY A 198 -0.25 -12.21 1.92
N ALA A 199 -0.91 -11.30 2.62
CA ALA A 199 -2.29 -10.93 2.34
C ALA A 199 -2.66 -9.55 2.86
N VAL A 200 -3.72 -8.97 2.26
CA VAL A 200 -4.34 -7.72 2.69
C VAL A 200 -5.85 -7.94 2.86
N THR A 201 -6.41 -7.54 4.00
CA THR A 201 -7.86 -7.53 4.20
C THR A 201 -8.51 -6.40 3.39
N ALA A 202 -9.75 -6.59 3.00
CA ALA A 202 -10.52 -5.56 2.30
C ALA A 202 -12.02 -5.67 2.62
N SER A 203 -12.77 -4.62 2.33
CA SER A 203 -14.22 -4.63 2.43
C SER A 203 -14.82 -4.19 1.10
N VAL A 204 -15.84 -4.91 0.66
CA VAL A 204 -16.56 -4.68 -0.61
C VAL A 204 -18.07 -4.76 -0.37
N TYR A 205 -18.87 -4.28 -1.30
CA TYR A 205 -20.29 -4.58 -1.33
C TYR A 205 -20.50 -5.93 -2.04
N TYR A 206 -21.18 -6.86 -1.36
CA TYR A 206 -21.38 -8.22 -1.85
C TYR A 206 -22.89 -8.55 -1.89
N ASP A 207 -23.32 -9.12 -3.02
CA ASP A 207 -24.74 -9.45 -3.26
C ASP A 207 -25.05 -10.94 -3.06
N GLY A 208 -24.08 -11.72 -2.58
CA GLY A 208 -24.17 -13.17 -2.54
C GLY A 208 -23.99 -13.80 -3.93
N GLY A 209 -24.00 -15.11 -3.97
CA GLY A 209 -23.87 -15.89 -5.17
C GLY A 209 -22.43 -16.16 -5.60
N SER A 210 -22.27 -17.27 -6.29
CA SER A 210 -20.98 -17.77 -6.75
C SER A 210 -20.61 -17.11 -8.08
N LYS A 211 -19.73 -16.11 -8.05
CA LYS A 211 -19.21 -15.41 -9.23
C LYS A 211 -17.69 -15.53 -9.27
N GLN A 212 -17.16 -16.01 -10.38
CA GLN A 212 -15.72 -16.10 -10.59
C GLN A 212 -15.06 -14.73 -10.76
N TYR A 213 -15.77 -13.77 -11.37
CA TYR A 213 -15.32 -12.41 -11.62
C TYR A 213 -16.33 -11.43 -11.03
N TYR A 214 -15.87 -10.56 -10.15
CA TYR A 214 -16.74 -9.72 -9.34
C TYR A 214 -16.45 -8.23 -9.52
N ASN A 215 -17.54 -7.45 -9.71
CA ASN A 215 -17.52 -6.01 -9.78
C ASN A 215 -18.48 -5.45 -8.71
N ASP A 216 -17.93 -5.01 -7.59
CA ASP A 216 -18.69 -4.49 -6.45
C ASP A 216 -19.38 -3.15 -6.74
N LYS A 217 -18.86 -2.36 -7.70
CA LYS A 217 -19.50 -1.09 -8.13
C LYS A 217 -20.83 -1.29 -8.85
N ALA A 218 -21.04 -2.48 -9.41
CA ALA A 218 -22.28 -2.82 -10.11
C ALA A 218 -23.34 -3.42 -9.18
N VAL A 219 -23.02 -3.60 -7.91
CA VAL A 219 -23.91 -4.22 -6.92
C VAL A 219 -24.95 -3.22 -6.44
N ILE A 220 -26.22 -3.54 -6.66
CA ILE A 220 -27.36 -2.81 -6.15
C ILE A 220 -27.88 -3.60 -4.94
N ASN A 221 -28.03 -2.93 -3.80
CA ASN A 221 -28.48 -3.54 -2.53
C ASN A 221 -27.50 -4.62 -1.96
N GLY A 222 -26.21 -4.52 -2.25
CA GLY A 222 -25.19 -5.35 -1.60
C GLY A 222 -25.02 -5.02 -0.12
N ILE A 223 -24.55 -6.00 0.64
CA ILE A 223 -24.16 -5.81 2.05
C ILE A 223 -22.63 -5.65 2.14
N PRO A 224 -22.13 -4.88 3.10
CA PRO A 224 -20.69 -4.85 3.35
C PRO A 224 -20.18 -6.25 3.71
N HIS A 225 -19.16 -6.71 3.00
CA HIS A 225 -18.52 -8.01 3.18
C HIS A 225 -17.02 -7.87 3.27
N ALA A 226 -16.42 -8.49 4.27
CA ALA A 226 -14.98 -8.50 4.46
C ALA A 226 -14.35 -9.70 3.75
N ILE A 227 -13.32 -9.44 2.98
CA ILE A 227 -12.61 -10.40 2.13
C ILE A 227 -11.09 -10.31 2.36
N THR A 228 -10.35 -11.25 1.81
CA THR A 228 -8.89 -11.27 1.91
C THR A 228 -8.27 -11.31 0.51
N LEU A 229 -7.49 -10.31 0.17
CA LEU A 229 -6.71 -10.26 -1.06
C LEU A 229 -5.42 -11.05 -0.84
N VAL A 230 -5.19 -12.06 -1.67
CA VAL A 230 -4.05 -12.99 -1.53
C VAL A 230 -3.17 -13.05 -2.77
N GLY A 231 -3.56 -12.38 -3.85
CA GLY A 231 -2.83 -12.35 -5.11
C GLY A 231 -3.54 -11.49 -6.15
N TRP A 232 -3.13 -11.62 -7.40
CA TRP A 232 -3.68 -10.86 -8.53
C TRP A 232 -3.44 -11.55 -9.87
N ASP A 233 -4.10 -11.04 -10.90
CA ASP A 233 -3.86 -11.36 -12.30
C ASP A 233 -4.12 -10.12 -13.16
N ASP A 234 -3.05 -9.50 -13.69
CA ASP A 234 -3.10 -8.30 -14.53
C ASP A 234 -3.63 -8.57 -15.94
N THR A 235 -3.61 -9.83 -16.34
CA THR A 235 -3.99 -10.25 -17.71
C THR A 235 -5.50 -10.43 -17.90
N LEU A 236 -6.28 -10.37 -16.82
CA LEU A 236 -7.73 -10.52 -16.89
C LEU A 236 -8.36 -9.38 -17.69
N ASP A 237 -9.07 -9.73 -18.76
CA ASP A 237 -9.79 -8.72 -19.52
C ASP A 237 -10.94 -8.13 -18.69
N LYS A 238 -11.05 -6.80 -18.69
CA LYS A 238 -12.09 -6.07 -17.97
C LYS A 238 -13.51 -6.50 -18.29
N SER A 239 -13.76 -7.04 -19.49
CA SER A 239 -15.07 -7.51 -19.90
C SER A 239 -15.55 -8.77 -19.16
N LEU A 240 -14.66 -9.45 -18.43
CA LEU A 240 -15.00 -10.58 -17.56
C LEU A 240 -15.81 -10.13 -16.32
N PHE A 241 -15.60 -8.92 -15.86
CA PHE A 241 -16.18 -8.38 -14.61
C PHE A 241 -17.59 -7.79 -14.87
N LYS A 242 -18.58 -8.64 -15.13
CA LYS A 242 -19.99 -8.27 -15.36
C LYS A 242 -20.87 -8.59 -14.13
N PRO A 243 -21.98 -7.86 -13.89
CA PRO A 243 -22.47 -6.70 -14.65
C PRO A 243 -21.71 -5.39 -14.35
N GLY A 244 -21.90 -4.41 -15.22
CA GLY A 244 -21.37 -3.06 -15.08
C GLY A 244 -20.16 -2.77 -15.96
N THR A 245 -19.70 -1.53 -15.92
CA THR A 245 -18.54 -1.06 -16.71
C THR A 245 -17.29 -1.07 -15.84
N VAL A 246 -16.25 -1.73 -16.32
CA VAL A 246 -14.92 -1.76 -15.73
C VAL A 246 -13.95 -1.06 -16.68
N THR A 247 -13.10 -0.18 -16.15
CA THR A 247 -12.27 0.73 -16.95
C THR A 247 -10.90 0.14 -17.28
N ARG A 248 -10.37 -0.72 -16.41
CA ARG A 248 -9.03 -1.31 -16.53
C ARG A 248 -9.04 -2.83 -16.50
N ASN A 249 -8.05 -3.45 -17.12
CA ASN A 249 -7.81 -4.89 -17.01
C ASN A 249 -7.23 -5.23 -15.63
N GLY A 250 -7.25 -6.53 -15.31
CA GLY A 250 -6.70 -7.07 -14.09
C GLY A 250 -7.68 -7.12 -12.92
N GLY A 251 -7.31 -7.90 -11.93
CA GLY A 251 -8.11 -8.08 -10.73
C GLY A 251 -7.37 -8.79 -9.60
N TRP A 252 -7.86 -8.57 -8.40
CA TRP A 252 -7.38 -9.17 -7.17
C TRP A 252 -7.87 -10.60 -7.03
N LEU A 253 -7.00 -11.53 -6.72
CA LEU A 253 -7.39 -12.85 -6.27
C LEU A 253 -7.84 -12.75 -4.81
N VAL A 254 -9.09 -13.09 -4.58
CA VAL A 254 -9.74 -13.03 -3.27
C VAL A 254 -9.87 -14.42 -2.68
N LYS A 255 -9.41 -14.62 -1.44
CA LYS A 255 -9.78 -15.73 -0.57
C LYS A 255 -11.00 -15.32 0.23
N ASN A 256 -12.12 -15.99 -0.02
CA ASN A 256 -13.41 -15.69 0.58
C ASN A 256 -13.61 -16.47 1.89
N SER A 257 -14.80 -16.36 2.46
CA SER A 257 -15.25 -17.08 3.67
C SER A 257 -16.50 -17.94 3.42
N TYR A 258 -16.67 -18.42 2.18
CA TYR A 258 -17.76 -19.31 1.78
C TYR A 258 -17.25 -20.48 0.95
N ASN A 259 -17.74 -21.70 1.23
CA ASN A 259 -17.33 -22.89 0.51
C ASN A 259 -17.88 -22.98 -0.93
N ASP A 260 -19.03 -22.37 -1.20
CA ASP A 260 -19.65 -22.32 -2.52
C ASP A 260 -18.98 -21.30 -3.47
N ASN A 261 -18.25 -20.33 -2.90
CA ASN A 261 -17.45 -19.37 -3.64
C ASN A 261 -16.12 -19.10 -2.92
N PRO A 262 -15.22 -20.10 -2.81
CA PRO A 262 -14.03 -20.04 -1.98
C PRO A 262 -13.01 -19.01 -2.47
N TYR A 263 -12.93 -18.81 -3.77
CA TYR A 263 -12.06 -17.85 -4.44
C TYR A 263 -12.76 -17.20 -5.63
N PHE A 264 -12.50 -15.90 -5.81
CA PHE A 264 -12.96 -15.17 -6.98
C PHE A 264 -11.98 -14.04 -7.31
N TYR A 265 -12.11 -13.46 -8.50
CA TYR A 265 -11.37 -12.27 -8.88
C TYR A 265 -12.24 -11.01 -8.70
N LEU A 266 -11.72 -10.02 -7.98
CA LEU A 266 -12.32 -8.71 -7.81
C LEU A 266 -11.64 -7.71 -8.73
N THR A 267 -12.41 -6.95 -9.52
CA THR A 267 -11.82 -5.92 -10.41
C THR A 267 -10.93 -4.93 -9.68
N TYR A 268 -9.86 -4.45 -10.33
CA TYR A 268 -9.03 -3.36 -9.82
C TYR A 268 -9.78 -2.01 -9.71
N ASP A 269 -10.90 -1.86 -10.40
CA ASP A 269 -11.76 -0.70 -10.28
C ASP A 269 -12.53 -0.65 -8.95
N SER A 270 -12.46 -1.70 -8.13
CA SER A 270 -13.07 -1.74 -6.80
C SER A 270 -12.45 -0.66 -5.89
N LYS A 271 -13.31 0.10 -5.21
CA LYS A 271 -12.87 1.09 -4.23
C LYS A 271 -12.65 0.45 -2.87
N ILE A 272 -11.51 -0.19 -2.70
CA ILE A 272 -11.10 -0.74 -1.42
C ILE A 272 -10.82 0.40 -0.45
N ALA A 273 -11.60 0.47 0.63
CA ALA A 273 -11.43 1.50 1.65
C ALA A 273 -10.10 1.34 2.41
N ALA A 274 -9.32 2.41 2.51
CA ALA A 274 -8.05 2.40 3.23
C ALA A 274 -8.19 1.90 4.68
N THR A 275 -9.26 2.27 5.37
CA THR A 275 -9.51 1.85 6.76
C THR A 275 -9.75 0.35 6.95
N THR A 276 -9.97 -0.41 5.87
CA THR A 276 -10.19 -1.87 5.90
C THR A 276 -9.02 -2.67 5.35
N SER A 277 -7.99 -2.00 4.84
CA SER A 277 -6.83 -2.65 4.22
C SER A 277 -5.74 -2.86 5.26
N TRP A 278 -5.69 -4.05 5.84
CA TRP A 278 -4.72 -4.41 6.86
C TRP A 278 -3.93 -5.64 6.43
N SER A 279 -2.64 -5.64 6.76
CA SER A 279 -1.79 -6.82 6.77
C SER A 279 -1.25 -7.06 8.18
N PHE A 280 -0.77 -8.27 8.45
CA PHE A 280 -0.37 -8.68 9.79
C PHE A 280 0.95 -9.43 9.75
N THR A 281 1.76 -9.28 10.80
CA THR A 281 2.89 -10.16 11.07
C THR A 281 2.84 -10.69 12.49
N TYR A 282 3.46 -11.83 12.72
CA TYR A 282 3.37 -12.54 13.99
C TYR A 282 4.72 -13.06 14.44
N GLN A 283 4.84 -13.27 15.75
CA GLN A 283 5.86 -14.09 16.40
C GLN A 283 5.20 -15.31 17.03
N LYS A 284 6.00 -16.34 17.29
CA LYS A 284 5.57 -17.42 18.16
C LYS A 284 5.35 -16.91 19.57
N LYS A 285 4.45 -17.54 20.33
CA LYS A 285 4.08 -17.09 21.67
C LYS A 285 5.27 -17.06 22.64
N GLU A 286 6.29 -17.90 22.40
CA GLU A 286 7.49 -18.00 23.21
C GLU A 286 8.39 -16.75 23.15
N ALA A 287 8.14 -15.83 22.19
CA ALA A 287 8.86 -14.56 22.12
C ALA A 287 8.63 -13.69 23.37
N TYR A 288 7.40 -13.72 23.91
CA TYR A 288 7.00 -12.90 25.04
C TYR A 288 6.07 -13.69 25.96
N ASP A 289 6.19 -13.48 27.28
CA ASP A 289 5.34 -14.16 28.26
C ASP A 289 4.13 -13.31 28.65
N TYR A 290 4.30 -11.97 28.76
CA TYR A 290 3.27 -11.06 29.26
C TYR A 290 3.18 -9.78 28.44
N ASN A 291 1.99 -9.16 28.51
CA ASN A 291 1.64 -7.94 27.80
C ASN A 291 0.98 -6.97 28.78
N TYR A 292 1.63 -5.84 29.05
CA TYR A 292 1.07 -4.74 29.83
C TYR A 292 0.34 -3.77 28.92
N TYR A 293 -0.94 -3.51 29.16
CA TYR A 293 -1.75 -2.56 28.40
C TYR A 293 -2.94 -2.03 29.19
N TYR A 294 -3.53 -0.93 28.71
CA TYR A 294 -4.71 -0.31 29.29
C TYR A 294 -5.90 -0.26 28.34
N ASP A 295 -5.76 -0.76 27.15
CA ASP A 295 -6.84 -0.80 26.15
C ASP A 295 -8.06 -1.54 26.72
N ASN A 296 -9.24 -0.92 26.59
CA ASN A 296 -10.49 -1.53 27.07
C ASN A 296 -11.52 -1.69 25.94
N SER A 297 -11.58 -0.74 25.00
CA SER A 297 -12.45 -0.79 23.84
C SER A 297 -11.68 -1.14 22.57
N VAL A 298 -12.33 -1.88 21.68
CA VAL A 298 -11.86 -2.14 20.31
C VAL A 298 -12.57 -1.26 19.29
N ASP A 299 -13.68 -0.62 19.69
CA ASP A 299 -14.57 0.11 18.80
C ASP A 299 -14.15 1.56 18.62
N ASP A 300 -13.39 2.11 19.59
CA ASP A 300 -13.03 3.51 19.62
C ASP A 300 -11.53 3.72 19.43
N PHE A 301 -11.18 4.56 18.50
CA PHE A 301 -9.93 5.27 18.53
C PHE A 301 -10.23 6.77 18.45
N SER A 302 -9.68 7.53 19.38
CA SER A 302 -9.77 8.97 19.32
C SER A 302 -8.72 9.50 18.35
N LEU A 303 -9.13 10.29 17.37
CA LEU A 303 -8.27 11.02 16.45
C LEU A 303 -7.76 12.34 17.06
N ARG A 304 -7.52 12.37 18.37
CA ARG A 304 -6.81 13.49 18.97
C ARG A 304 -5.44 13.61 18.31
N LYS A 305 -4.98 14.85 18.10
CA LYS A 305 -3.67 15.10 17.50
C LYS A 305 -2.53 14.88 18.51
N THR A 306 -2.52 13.73 19.17
CA THR A 306 -1.53 13.35 20.18
C THR A 306 -0.32 12.78 19.46
N LYS A 307 0.83 13.43 19.63
CA LYS A 307 2.11 13.01 19.05
C LYS A 307 3.03 12.35 20.05
N THR A 308 2.86 12.66 21.32
CA THR A 308 3.63 12.07 22.41
C THR A 308 2.69 11.58 23.48
N ALA A 309 2.86 10.34 23.90
CA ALA A 309 2.09 9.75 24.99
C ALA A 309 2.95 8.78 25.81
N ALA A 310 2.50 8.49 27.01
CA ALA A 310 3.15 7.55 27.90
C ALA A 310 2.14 6.74 28.69
N ASN A 311 2.46 5.47 28.92
CA ASN A 311 1.78 4.63 29.89
C ASN A 311 2.74 4.28 31.04
N VAL A 312 2.24 4.33 32.27
CA VAL A 312 2.98 3.91 33.47
C VAL A 312 2.39 2.58 33.96
N TYR A 313 3.23 1.59 34.09
CA TYR A 313 2.85 0.25 34.52
C TYR A 313 3.54 -0.10 35.84
N GLN A 314 2.95 -1.04 36.58
CA GLN A 314 3.57 -1.68 37.73
C GLN A 314 4.00 -3.08 37.34
N ALA A 315 5.27 -3.41 37.51
CA ALA A 315 5.81 -4.74 37.26
C ALA A 315 5.21 -5.77 38.24
N LYS A 316 4.81 -6.96 37.73
CA LYS A 316 4.01 -7.92 38.49
C LYS A 316 4.50 -9.35 38.39
N LYS A 317 5.55 -9.63 37.60
CA LYS A 317 5.88 -11.00 37.24
C LYS A 317 7.22 -11.51 37.74
N GLU A 318 8.06 -10.65 38.28
CA GLU A 318 9.24 -11.14 38.99
C GLU A 318 8.81 -12.03 40.14
N THR A 319 9.47 -13.19 40.27
CA THR A 319 9.27 -14.18 41.31
C THR A 319 10.56 -14.40 42.12
N LYS A 320 10.53 -15.33 43.06
CA LYS A 320 11.75 -15.73 43.77
C LYS A 320 12.82 -16.28 42.83
N ASP A 321 12.40 -17.01 41.79
CA ASP A 321 13.28 -17.80 40.91
C ASP A 321 13.41 -17.16 39.50
N GLU A 322 12.61 -16.13 39.15
CA GLU A 322 12.59 -15.53 37.85
C GLU A 322 12.63 -14.00 37.94
N GLU A 323 13.29 -13.36 36.99
CA GLU A 323 13.35 -11.91 36.75
C GLU A 323 12.50 -11.55 35.57
N GLU A 324 11.86 -10.38 35.64
CA GLU A 324 11.03 -9.87 34.53
C GLU A 324 11.82 -8.83 33.72
N TYR A 325 11.75 -8.95 32.39
CA TYR A 325 12.40 -8.05 31.44
C TYR A 325 11.41 -7.54 30.42
N ILE A 326 11.45 -6.24 30.13
CA ILE A 326 10.76 -5.66 28.97
C ILE A 326 11.61 -5.97 27.74
N GLU A 327 11.00 -6.66 26.77
CA GLU A 327 11.65 -7.08 25.52
C GLU A 327 11.29 -6.16 24.35
N ALA A 328 10.04 -5.65 24.35
CA ALA A 328 9.52 -4.87 23.25
C ALA A 328 8.39 -3.91 23.68
N VAL A 329 8.14 -2.93 22.85
CA VAL A 329 7.01 -2.01 22.96
C VAL A 329 6.14 -2.14 21.72
N ASN A 330 4.83 -2.35 21.90
CA ASN A 330 3.87 -2.25 20.81
C ASN A 330 3.09 -0.93 20.94
N ILE A 331 2.97 -0.20 19.84
CA ILE A 331 2.27 1.08 19.79
C ILE A 331 1.29 1.12 18.64
N GLY A 332 0.10 1.70 18.88
CA GLY A 332 -0.86 2.03 17.85
C GLY A 332 -0.73 3.49 17.40
N PHE A 333 -0.61 3.74 16.10
CA PHE A 333 -0.53 5.09 15.55
C PHE A 333 -1.12 5.16 14.12
N PHE A 334 -1.50 6.36 13.69
CA PHE A 334 -1.83 6.69 12.30
C PHE A 334 -0.70 7.50 11.66
N GLY A 335 -0.67 7.47 10.34
CA GLY A 335 0.29 8.11 9.46
C GLY A 335 1.04 7.07 8.65
N ASN A 336 1.69 7.51 7.58
CA ASN A 336 2.63 6.71 6.80
C ASN A 336 4.01 7.35 6.92
N ASP A 337 5.05 6.55 6.69
CA ASP A 337 6.44 6.97 6.79
C ASP A 337 6.72 7.68 8.12
N VAL A 338 6.44 6.96 9.22
CA VAL A 338 6.44 7.49 10.59
C VAL A 338 7.67 7.02 11.35
N ASP A 339 8.41 7.97 11.89
CA ASP A 339 9.43 7.69 12.89
C ASP A 339 8.76 7.59 14.27
N VAL A 340 8.95 6.44 14.90
CA VAL A 340 8.48 6.17 16.26
C VAL A 340 9.67 6.11 17.20
N LYS A 341 9.71 7.05 18.13
CA LYS A 341 10.73 7.09 19.19
C LYS A 341 10.14 6.59 20.49
N ILE A 342 10.79 5.61 21.09
CA ILE A 342 10.43 5.08 22.40
C ILE A 342 11.50 5.39 23.45
N LYS A 343 11.07 5.54 24.70
CA LYS A 343 11.93 5.61 25.87
C LYS A 343 11.31 4.78 26.99
N ILE A 344 12.13 4.05 27.72
CA ILE A 344 11.72 3.27 28.87
C ILE A 344 12.46 3.78 30.09
N TYR A 345 11.68 4.15 31.11
CA TYR A 345 12.18 4.55 32.41
C TYR A 345 11.73 3.52 33.44
N THR A 346 12.64 3.10 34.29
CA THR A 346 12.36 2.22 35.47
C THR A 346 12.56 2.99 36.78
N ASP A 347 12.21 2.34 37.86
CA ASP A 347 12.42 2.87 39.22
C ASP A 347 11.75 4.23 39.42
N LEU A 348 10.54 4.38 38.85
CA LEU A 348 9.78 5.62 39.01
C LEU A 348 9.43 5.85 40.51
N PRO A 349 9.48 7.09 41.01
CA PRO A 349 9.14 7.39 42.38
C PRO A 349 7.66 7.18 42.73
N GLY A 350 6.83 6.91 41.71
CA GLY A 350 5.40 6.64 41.81
C GLY A 350 4.76 6.49 40.45
N TRP A 351 3.44 6.46 40.42
CA TRP A 351 2.62 6.21 39.24
C TRP A 351 1.92 7.47 38.70
N GLY A 352 2.13 8.63 39.27
CA GLY A 352 1.47 9.88 38.88
C GLY A 352 2.14 10.58 37.69
N GLN A 353 1.45 11.56 37.12
CA GLN A 353 1.89 12.38 35.98
C GLN A 353 3.30 12.91 36.10
N THR A 354 3.68 13.37 37.31
CA THR A 354 5.00 13.93 37.55
C THR A 354 6.13 12.90 37.57
N SER A 355 5.82 11.63 37.45
CA SER A 355 6.76 10.52 37.55
C SER A 355 7.20 9.93 36.23
N VAL A 356 6.52 10.25 35.10
CA VAL A 356 6.67 9.58 33.82
C VAL A 356 8.12 9.47 33.33
N GLU A 357 8.94 10.50 33.51
CA GLU A 357 10.36 10.54 33.12
C GLU A 357 11.31 10.74 34.31
N LYS A 358 10.84 10.56 35.55
CA LYS A 358 11.67 10.79 36.76
C LYS A 358 12.36 9.56 37.29
N GLY A 359 12.22 8.45 36.61
CA GLY A 359 12.97 7.24 36.90
C GLY A 359 14.33 7.23 36.18
N THR A 360 14.93 6.05 36.15
CA THR A 360 16.17 5.80 35.42
C THR A 360 15.83 5.47 33.97
N LEU A 361 16.34 6.25 33.02
CA LEU A 361 16.24 5.91 31.58
C LEU A 361 17.10 4.67 31.30
N LYS A 362 16.47 3.58 30.88
CA LYS A 362 17.14 2.29 30.63
C LYS A 362 17.25 1.97 29.13
N ALA A 363 16.29 2.41 28.32
CA ALA A 363 16.33 2.19 26.89
C ALA A 363 15.69 3.36 26.15
N GLY A 364 16.20 3.62 24.94
CA GLY A 364 15.64 4.55 24.00
C GLY A 364 15.96 4.10 22.59
N LYS A 365 14.95 4.05 21.71
CA LYS A 365 15.10 3.61 20.32
C LYS A 365 14.19 4.44 19.42
N THR A 366 14.62 4.69 18.20
CA THR A 366 13.79 5.24 17.12
C THR A 366 13.76 4.23 15.99
N GLU A 367 12.57 3.93 15.51
CA GLU A 367 12.37 3.02 14.39
C GLU A 367 11.41 3.64 13.38
N HIS A 368 11.68 3.45 12.09
CA HIS A 368 10.89 3.98 11.00
C HIS A 368 9.89 2.95 10.50
N PHE A 369 8.63 3.36 10.29
CA PHE A 369 7.57 2.49 9.79
C PHE A 369 6.89 3.11 8.58
N LYS A 370 6.88 2.39 7.48
CA LYS A 370 6.18 2.77 6.26
C LYS A 370 4.67 2.91 6.47
N TYR A 371 4.08 2.05 7.30
CA TYR A 371 2.65 2.02 7.54
C TYR A 371 2.32 2.29 9.00
N GLY A 372 1.26 3.08 9.22
CA GLY A 372 0.61 3.16 10.52
C GLY A 372 -0.08 1.84 10.91
N GLY A 373 -0.70 1.84 12.04
CA GLY A 373 -1.39 0.69 12.62
C GLY A 373 -0.86 0.33 13.99
N TYR A 374 -0.51 -0.93 14.21
CA TYR A 374 0.08 -1.42 15.46
C TYR A 374 1.45 -2.01 15.16
N GLN A 375 2.50 -1.41 15.69
CA GLN A 375 3.87 -1.79 15.40
C GLN A 375 4.60 -2.17 16.69
N THR A 376 5.43 -3.21 16.62
CA THR A 376 6.25 -3.66 17.74
C THR A 376 7.69 -3.27 17.51
N ILE A 377 8.25 -2.51 18.45
CA ILE A 377 9.64 -2.08 18.48
C ILE A 377 10.35 -2.94 19.52
N ARG A 378 11.27 -3.77 19.08
CA ARG A 378 12.10 -4.58 19.96
C ARG A 378 13.24 -3.76 20.53
N LEU A 379 13.51 -3.96 21.80
CA LEU A 379 14.65 -3.33 22.44
C LEU A 379 15.95 -3.99 21.99
N ASP A 380 16.99 -3.21 21.85
CA ASP A 380 18.32 -3.73 21.54
C ASP A 380 18.86 -4.59 22.72
N GLU A 381 18.53 -4.15 23.94
CA GLU A 381 18.80 -4.86 25.17
C GLU A 381 17.54 -4.91 26.05
N PRO A 382 17.17 -6.07 26.59
CA PRO A 382 16.03 -6.20 27.47
C PRO A 382 16.19 -5.39 28.75
N VAL A 383 15.12 -4.72 29.17
CA VAL A 383 15.12 -3.87 30.36
C VAL A 383 14.52 -4.60 31.55
N LYS A 384 15.33 -4.91 32.54
CA LYS A 384 14.89 -5.52 33.79
C LYS A 384 13.95 -4.60 34.57
N VAL A 385 12.87 -5.15 35.10
CA VAL A 385 11.92 -4.49 36.00
C VAL A 385 11.72 -5.32 37.26
N SER A 386 11.69 -4.65 38.41
CA SER A 386 11.55 -5.32 39.70
C SER A 386 10.09 -5.39 40.14
N LEU A 387 9.73 -6.44 40.84
CA LEU A 387 8.37 -6.67 41.35
C LEU A 387 7.84 -5.45 42.10
N ASN A 388 6.62 -5.03 41.77
CA ASN A 388 5.94 -3.86 42.33
C ASN A 388 6.59 -2.49 42.04
N SER A 389 7.73 -2.43 41.34
CA SER A 389 8.27 -1.16 40.86
C SER A 389 7.42 -0.61 39.71
N TYR A 390 7.49 0.71 39.52
CA TYR A 390 6.82 1.36 38.40
C TYR A 390 7.81 1.63 37.29
N PHE A 391 7.36 1.41 36.06
CA PHE A 391 8.08 1.76 34.84
C PHE A 391 7.15 2.51 33.86
N SER A 392 7.72 3.37 33.04
CA SER A 392 6.99 4.05 31.98
C SER A 392 7.52 3.69 30.61
N VAL A 393 6.60 3.65 29.66
CA VAL A 393 6.87 3.60 28.22
C VAL A 393 6.38 4.90 27.62
N VAL A 394 7.34 5.72 27.16
CA VAL A 394 7.08 6.99 26.49
C VAL A 394 7.28 6.81 25.01
N CYS A 395 6.28 7.20 24.21
CA CYS A 395 6.31 7.12 22.76
C CYS A 395 6.09 8.49 22.13
N GLU A 396 6.85 8.78 21.09
CA GLU A 396 6.72 9.97 20.26
C GLU A 396 6.64 9.53 18.79
N VAL A 397 5.71 10.12 18.02
CA VAL A 397 5.54 9.83 16.59
C VAL A 397 5.71 11.11 15.79
N SER A 398 6.41 11.00 14.66
CA SER A 398 6.63 12.11 13.74
C SER A 398 6.75 11.61 12.30
N ASN A 399 6.36 12.44 11.35
CA ASN A 399 6.60 12.22 9.91
C ASN A 399 6.66 13.57 9.20
N GLU A 400 7.12 13.56 7.94
CA GLU A 400 7.26 14.76 7.12
C GLU A 400 5.91 15.48 6.90
N ASN A 401 4.82 14.74 6.73
CA ASN A 401 3.47 15.28 6.53
C ASN A 401 2.87 15.90 7.80
N ASN A 402 3.51 15.73 8.95
CA ASN A 402 3.04 16.21 10.24
C ASN A 402 1.65 15.70 10.66
N ASP A 403 1.22 14.56 10.11
CA ASP A 403 -0.08 13.93 10.35
C ASP A 403 0.00 12.66 11.22
N ALA A 404 1.20 12.20 11.58
CA ALA A 404 1.40 11.11 12.53
C ALA A 404 0.76 11.41 13.88
N ILE A 405 -0.06 10.47 14.37
CA ILE A 405 -0.73 10.58 15.69
C ILE A 405 -0.78 9.24 16.39
N ILE A 406 -0.60 9.24 17.71
CA ILE A 406 -0.78 8.06 18.55
C ILE A 406 -2.26 7.78 18.74
N LEU A 407 -2.65 6.51 18.60
CA LEU A 407 -4.02 6.07 18.81
C LEU A 407 -4.36 6.04 20.29
N LEU A 408 -5.52 6.60 20.62
CA LEU A 408 -6.10 6.57 21.95
C LEU A 408 -7.39 5.76 21.92
N THR A 409 -7.73 5.13 23.03
CA THR A 409 -9.00 4.41 23.21
C THR A 409 -9.66 4.80 24.53
N GLN A 410 -10.99 4.63 24.61
CA GLN A 410 -11.69 4.80 25.88
C GLN A 410 -11.27 3.73 26.90
N SER A 411 -11.28 4.12 28.17
CA SER A 411 -11.05 3.23 29.30
C SER A 411 -12.01 3.55 30.43
N ASP A 412 -12.62 2.52 30.98
CA ASP A 412 -13.58 2.66 32.10
C ASP A 412 -12.91 2.84 33.46
N SER A 413 -11.61 2.68 33.52
CA SER A 413 -10.88 2.62 34.77
C SER A 413 -9.80 3.69 34.86
N LYS A 414 -9.46 4.05 36.10
CA LYS A 414 -8.35 4.97 36.40
C LYS A 414 -7.03 4.31 36.01
N LYS A 415 -6.60 4.53 34.78
CA LYS A 415 -5.33 4.03 34.25
C LYS A 415 -4.30 5.16 34.18
N GLN A 416 -3.04 4.79 34.20
CA GLN A 416 -1.92 5.73 34.18
C GLN A 416 -1.41 5.92 32.76
N SER A 417 -2.15 6.70 31.98
CA SER A 417 -1.82 7.08 30.63
C SER A 417 -1.78 8.60 30.50
N PHE A 418 -0.80 9.12 29.78
CA PHE A 418 -0.49 10.54 29.68
C PHE A 418 -0.22 10.93 28.24
N GLU A 419 -0.59 12.16 27.87
CA GLU A 419 -0.19 12.76 26.61
C GLU A 419 0.65 14.04 26.87
N ASN A 420 1.56 14.33 25.95
CA ASN A 420 2.32 15.57 26.01
C ASN A 420 1.47 16.71 25.45
N GLY A 421 0.97 17.55 26.35
CA GLY A 421 0.27 18.78 26.00
C GLY A 421 1.21 19.98 25.99
N TYR A 422 0.67 21.16 26.31
CA TYR A 422 1.42 22.42 26.33
C TYR A 422 2.48 22.53 27.44
N TYR A 423 2.41 21.71 28.49
CA TYR A 423 3.21 21.80 29.70
C TYR A 423 3.90 20.53 30.13
N GLY A 424 4.08 19.58 29.18
CA GLY A 424 4.55 18.26 29.48
C GLY A 424 3.45 17.22 29.30
N TYR A 425 3.50 16.14 30.03
CA TYR A 425 2.53 15.06 29.94
C TYR A 425 1.24 15.42 30.66
N ASP A 426 0.17 15.63 29.91
CA ASP A 426 -1.14 15.83 30.48
C ASP A 426 -1.81 14.50 30.82
N TYR A 427 -2.60 14.51 31.88
CA TYR A 427 -3.32 13.34 32.34
C TYR A 427 -4.56 13.12 31.49
N ILE A 428 -4.57 12.07 30.68
CA ILE A 428 -5.67 11.79 29.75
C ILE A 428 -6.94 11.29 30.46
N LEU A 429 -6.86 10.89 31.71
CA LEU A 429 -7.93 10.18 32.44
C LEU A 429 -9.22 10.97 32.64
N ASN A 430 -9.23 12.27 32.64
CA ASN A 430 -10.46 13.04 32.80
C ASN A 430 -11.45 12.92 31.63
N GLY A 431 -10.98 12.35 30.48
CA GLY A 431 -11.82 12.05 29.33
C GLY A 431 -12.07 10.55 29.12
N GLY A 432 -11.56 9.70 30.00
CA GLY A 432 -11.67 8.25 29.84
C GLY A 432 -10.86 7.66 28.68
N TYR A 433 -9.79 8.32 28.25
CA TYR A 433 -8.92 7.82 27.18
C TYR A 433 -7.58 7.33 27.71
N VAL A 434 -7.02 6.32 27.03
CA VAL A 434 -5.66 5.79 27.27
C VAL A 434 -4.93 5.64 25.95
N ALA A 435 -3.61 5.78 25.98
CA ALA A 435 -2.77 5.53 24.81
C ALA A 435 -2.67 4.02 24.52
N ARG A 436 -2.76 3.65 23.25
CA ARG A 436 -2.58 2.26 22.79
C ARG A 436 -1.09 1.92 22.74
N ILE A 437 -0.45 1.98 23.90
CA ILE A 437 0.96 1.61 24.13
C ILE A 437 0.96 0.36 24.98
N LYS A 438 1.83 -0.59 24.64
CA LYS A 438 1.96 -1.87 25.33
C LYS A 438 3.42 -2.17 25.60
N ALA A 439 3.70 -2.85 26.72
CA ALA A 439 5.02 -3.38 27.02
C ALA A 439 4.94 -4.91 27.02
N TYR A 440 5.73 -5.54 26.18
CA TYR A 440 5.86 -6.99 26.12
C TYR A 440 7.04 -7.41 26.98
N THR A 441 6.79 -8.33 27.93
CA THR A 441 7.81 -8.78 28.87
C THR A 441 8.03 -10.28 28.82
N LYS A 442 9.21 -10.69 29.22
CA LYS A 442 9.63 -12.09 29.36
C LYS A 442 10.24 -12.33 30.72
N CYS A 443 9.91 -13.47 31.32
CA CYS A 443 10.52 -13.90 32.56
C CYS A 443 11.71 -14.83 32.28
N ARG A 444 12.81 -14.61 32.96
CA ARG A 444 14.03 -15.37 32.85
C ARG A 444 14.41 -15.90 34.23
N LYS A 445 14.86 -17.13 34.30
CA LYS A 445 15.34 -17.67 35.58
C LYS A 445 16.45 -16.80 36.15
N LYS A 446 16.38 -16.54 37.46
CA LYS A 446 17.48 -15.91 38.15
C LYS A 446 18.68 -16.87 38.08
N GLU A 447 19.82 -16.33 37.67
CA GLU A 447 21.04 -17.10 37.72
C GLU A 447 21.29 -17.52 39.19
N ALA A 448 21.33 -18.80 39.41
CA ALA A 448 21.93 -19.31 40.65
C ALA A 448 23.38 -18.83 40.67
N ALA A 449 23.80 -18.17 41.75
CA ALA A 449 25.20 -17.76 41.93
C ALA A 449 26.09 -19.01 42.07
N THR A 450 26.29 -19.70 40.98
CA THR A 450 27.26 -20.79 40.85
C THR A 450 28.28 -20.36 39.81
N GLU A 451 29.50 -20.10 40.28
CA GLU A 451 30.65 -20.04 39.39
C GLU A 451 30.74 -21.37 38.64
N HIS A 452 30.20 -21.45 37.44
CA HIS A 452 30.45 -22.57 36.57
C HIS A 452 31.48 -22.19 35.50
N VAL A 453 32.27 -23.15 35.13
CA VAL A 453 33.23 -22.97 34.03
C VAL A 453 32.45 -22.92 32.72
N HIS A 454 32.50 -21.77 32.10
CA HIS A 454 31.82 -21.57 30.83
C HIS A 454 32.39 -22.45 29.72
N THR A 455 31.56 -23.23 29.09
CA THR A 455 31.87 -23.92 27.84
C THR A 455 30.99 -23.38 26.75
N PHE A 456 31.51 -22.43 25.95
CA PHE A 456 30.74 -21.78 24.93
C PHE A 456 30.52 -22.66 23.67
N ALA A 457 29.44 -22.45 23.02
CA ALA A 457 29.19 -22.90 21.65
C ALA A 457 30.05 -22.12 20.65
N ASP A 458 30.11 -22.60 19.43
CA ASP A 458 30.76 -21.86 18.35
C ASP A 458 30.05 -20.52 18.15
N PRO A 459 30.79 -19.43 17.90
CA PRO A 459 30.20 -18.12 17.76
C PRO A 459 29.35 -18.00 16.49
N THR A 460 28.27 -17.24 16.60
CA THR A 460 27.45 -16.79 15.48
C THR A 460 27.77 -15.33 15.17
N TYR A 461 27.60 -14.92 13.91
CA TYR A 461 27.93 -13.59 13.45
C TYR A 461 26.78 -13.00 12.65
N VAL A 462 26.40 -11.77 12.99
CA VAL A 462 25.32 -11.04 12.33
C VAL A 462 25.82 -9.69 11.87
N PHE A 463 25.65 -9.42 10.59
CA PHE A 463 25.90 -8.09 10.02
C PHE A 463 24.68 -7.20 10.29
N SER A 464 24.90 -5.93 10.63
CA SER A 464 23.84 -4.93 10.67
C SER A 464 23.19 -4.76 9.28
N GLU A 465 21.94 -4.27 9.24
CA GLU A 465 21.22 -4.06 7.97
C GLU A 465 22.00 -3.17 6.99
N ASP A 466 22.65 -2.13 7.51
CA ASP A 466 23.51 -1.23 6.73
C ASP A 466 24.91 -1.78 6.50
N ASN A 467 25.20 -3.01 6.90
CA ASN A 467 26.50 -3.68 6.83
C ASN A 467 27.67 -2.90 7.45
N LYS A 468 27.43 -1.91 8.31
CA LYS A 468 28.52 -1.15 8.94
C LYS A 468 29.10 -1.78 10.20
N ASN A 469 28.42 -2.77 10.74
CA ASN A 469 28.83 -3.48 11.93
C ASN A 469 28.61 -4.98 11.79
N VAL A 470 29.38 -5.77 12.53
CA VAL A 470 29.16 -7.20 12.74
C VAL A 470 29.08 -7.45 14.24
N THR A 471 28.03 -8.12 14.66
CA THR A 471 27.85 -8.59 16.02
C THR A 471 28.19 -10.09 16.07
N ALA A 472 29.18 -10.43 16.86
CA ALA A 472 29.52 -11.80 17.20
C ALA A 472 28.83 -12.15 18.50
N THR A 473 28.24 -13.34 18.56
CA THR A 473 27.58 -13.86 19.78
C THR A 473 27.95 -15.32 19.97
N ARG A 474 28.28 -15.68 21.21
CA ARG A 474 28.43 -17.09 21.62
C ARG A 474 27.72 -17.34 22.93
N ILE A 475 27.11 -18.50 23.05
CA ILE A 475 26.24 -18.89 24.15
C ILE A 475 26.91 -20.05 24.90
N CYS A 476 26.88 -20.01 26.23
CA CYS A 476 27.39 -21.09 27.04
C CYS A 476 26.53 -22.35 26.86
N LYS A 477 27.17 -23.50 26.59
CA LYS A 477 26.49 -24.79 26.36
C LYS A 477 25.78 -25.36 27.59
N THR A 478 26.18 -24.90 28.78
CA THR A 478 25.65 -25.38 30.06
C THR A 478 24.62 -24.44 30.67
N ASP A 479 24.57 -23.16 30.19
CA ASP A 479 23.64 -22.16 30.64
C ASP A 479 23.46 -21.13 29.52
N GLU A 480 22.33 -21.21 28.82
CA GLU A 480 22.02 -20.34 27.65
C GLU A 480 21.83 -18.87 28.01
N SER A 481 21.67 -18.53 29.29
CA SER A 481 21.60 -17.14 29.74
C SER A 481 22.97 -16.47 29.73
N HIS A 482 24.07 -17.24 29.70
CA HIS A 482 25.40 -16.70 29.58
C HIS A 482 25.81 -16.51 28.14
N VAL A 483 25.64 -15.28 27.68
CA VAL A 483 25.93 -14.89 26.33
C VAL A 483 27.09 -13.89 26.30
N GLU A 484 28.08 -14.15 25.46
CA GLU A 484 29.10 -13.17 25.15
C GLU A 484 28.80 -12.56 23.77
N THR A 485 28.78 -11.25 23.71
CA THR A 485 28.50 -10.50 22.49
C THR A 485 29.52 -9.40 22.31
N GLU A 486 30.01 -9.22 21.11
CA GLU A 486 30.87 -8.09 20.73
C GLU A 486 30.49 -7.61 19.34
N THR A 487 30.37 -6.29 19.20
CA THR A 487 30.09 -5.65 17.93
C THR A 487 31.32 -4.86 17.46
N VAL A 488 31.71 -5.07 16.23
CA VAL A 488 32.80 -4.34 15.58
C VAL A 488 32.36 -3.72 14.28
N SER A 489 33.02 -2.63 13.88
CA SER A 489 32.77 -1.99 12.61
C SER A 489 33.25 -2.83 11.42
N THR A 490 32.80 -2.47 10.25
CA THR A 490 33.19 -3.10 8.99
C THR A 490 33.82 -2.06 8.06
N THR A 491 34.62 -2.55 7.14
CA THR A 491 35.06 -1.82 5.96
C THR A 491 34.54 -2.50 4.71
N SER A 492 34.22 -1.71 3.69
CA SER A 492 33.76 -2.27 2.41
C SER A 492 34.71 -1.93 1.26
N ALA A 493 34.75 -2.79 0.26
CA ALA A 493 35.46 -2.58 -0.97
C ALA A 493 34.73 -3.27 -2.13
N ILE A 494 34.58 -2.56 -3.22
CA ILE A 494 34.07 -3.15 -4.46
C ILE A 494 35.14 -4.08 -5.02
N ILE A 495 34.84 -5.39 -5.06
CA ILE A 495 35.72 -6.43 -5.60
C ILE A 495 35.36 -6.81 -7.04
N LYS A 496 34.18 -6.45 -7.48
CA LYS A 496 33.72 -6.54 -8.86
C LYS A 496 32.83 -5.34 -9.15
N GLU A 497 33.25 -4.52 -10.10
CA GLU A 497 32.45 -3.38 -10.55
C GLU A 497 31.15 -3.88 -11.26
N PRO A 498 30.02 -3.28 -10.99
CA PRO A 498 28.77 -3.62 -11.68
C PRO A 498 28.77 -3.08 -13.10
N THR A 499 28.18 -3.85 -14.01
CA THR A 499 27.87 -3.39 -15.36
C THR A 499 26.36 -3.57 -15.60
N CYS A 500 25.83 -2.98 -16.63
CA CYS A 500 24.42 -3.16 -16.97
C CYS A 500 24.04 -4.62 -17.29
N MET A 501 25.01 -5.51 -17.52
CA MET A 501 24.80 -6.93 -17.81
C MET A 501 25.22 -7.85 -16.67
N GLU A 502 26.11 -7.39 -15.83
CA GLU A 502 26.65 -8.19 -14.74
C GLU A 502 26.60 -7.43 -13.43
N LYS A 503 26.16 -8.11 -12.44
CA LYS A 503 26.08 -7.58 -11.08
C LYS A 503 27.47 -7.34 -10.49
N GLY A 504 27.60 -6.21 -9.82
CA GLY A 504 28.75 -5.89 -9.02
C GLY A 504 28.76 -6.69 -7.71
N THR A 505 29.90 -6.69 -7.06
CA THR A 505 30.04 -7.32 -5.73
C THR A 505 30.87 -6.41 -4.84
N GLU A 506 30.30 -6.02 -3.74
CA GLU A 506 30.99 -5.34 -2.65
C GLU A 506 31.35 -6.36 -1.57
N ARG A 507 32.57 -6.34 -1.15
CA ARG A 507 33.05 -7.17 -0.03
C ARG A 507 33.07 -6.36 1.25
N ILE A 508 32.33 -6.79 2.21
CA ILE A 508 32.29 -6.24 3.56
C ILE A 508 33.18 -7.09 4.44
N THR A 509 34.13 -6.48 5.13
CA THR A 509 35.05 -7.15 6.03
C THR A 509 34.96 -6.52 7.41
N SER A 510 34.73 -7.32 8.43
CA SER A 510 34.71 -6.81 9.81
C SER A 510 36.10 -6.45 10.31
N ASP A 511 36.14 -5.50 11.24
CA ASP A 511 37.32 -5.30 12.07
C ASP A 511 37.61 -6.53 12.93
N THR A 512 38.79 -6.55 13.55
CA THR A 512 39.19 -7.61 14.46
C THR A 512 38.45 -7.45 15.79
N PHE A 513 37.82 -8.53 16.26
CA PHE A 513 37.22 -8.58 17.57
C PHE A 513 38.29 -8.59 18.67
N LYS A 514 37.95 -7.96 19.82
CA LYS A 514 38.82 -7.99 21.01
C LYS A 514 38.77 -9.36 21.70
N ASN A 515 37.61 -10.01 21.70
CA ASN A 515 37.46 -11.36 22.21
C ASN A 515 38.11 -12.33 21.24
N PRO A 516 39.19 -13.06 21.65
CA PRO A 516 39.92 -13.95 20.78
C PRO A 516 39.11 -15.16 20.28
N ALA A 517 37.95 -15.41 20.85
CA ALA A 517 37.04 -16.43 20.38
C ALA A 517 36.25 -16.06 19.14
N PHE A 518 36.21 -14.79 18.76
CA PHE A 518 35.56 -14.31 17.58
C PHE A 518 36.55 -14.06 16.45
N THR A 519 36.15 -14.37 15.23
CA THR A 519 36.98 -14.25 14.05
C THR A 519 36.46 -13.20 13.11
N VAL A 520 37.36 -12.57 12.35
CA VAL A 520 36.99 -11.64 11.29
C VAL A 520 36.01 -12.29 10.33
N GLN A 521 34.97 -11.58 9.98
CA GLN A 521 33.91 -12.01 9.08
C GLN A 521 33.99 -11.28 7.73
N ILE A 522 33.64 -12.01 6.70
CA ILE A 522 33.58 -11.47 5.34
C ILE A 522 32.21 -11.79 4.76
N LYS A 523 31.57 -10.80 4.17
CA LYS A 523 30.28 -10.93 3.49
C LYS A 523 30.39 -10.25 2.12
N ASP A 524 30.06 -10.97 1.08
CA ASP A 524 29.94 -10.40 -0.25
C ASP A 524 28.49 -9.97 -0.49
N VAL A 525 28.30 -8.72 -0.90
CA VAL A 525 26.99 -8.10 -1.14
C VAL A 525 26.86 -7.87 -2.65
N ASP A 526 25.74 -8.26 -3.18
CA ASP A 526 25.36 -8.01 -4.56
C ASP A 526 24.93 -6.55 -4.71
N LEU A 527 25.64 -5.80 -5.53
CA LEU A 527 25.36 -4.38 -5.83
C LEU A 527 24.27 -4.21 -6.91
N GLY A 528 23.76 -5.32 -7.44
CA GLY A 528 22.91 -5.26 -8.61
C GLY A 528 23.69 -4.96 -9.88
N ASN A 529 22.97 -4.72 -10.94
CA ASN A 529 23.56 -4.27 -12.20
C ASN A 529 23.89 -2.79 -12.09
N GLY A 530 24.98 -2.40 -12.71
CA GLY A 530 25.38 -1.00 -12.83
C GLY A 530 24.65 -0.27 -13.95
N ASP A 531 24.94 1.01 -14.06
CA ASP A 531 24.40 1.85 -15.09
C ASP A 531 24.92 1.45 -16.48
N HIS A 532 24.25 1.89 -17.51
CA HIS A 532 24.71 1.72 -18.88
C HIS A 532 25.92 2.59 -19.16
N ALA A 533 26.97 2.00 -19.70
CA ALA A 533 28.13 2.72 -20.20
C ALA A 533 27.87 3.16 -21.65
N TYR A 534 27.51 4.41 -21.83
CA TYR A 534 27.12 4.93 -23.13
C TYR A 534 28.33 5.27 -23.99
N GLY A 535 28.26 4.92 -25.27
CA GLY A 535 29.19 5.31 -26.34
C GLY A 535 28.94 6.73 -26.83
N GLU A 536 29.59 7.05 -27.94
CA GLU A 536 29.39 8.33 -28.66
C GLU A 536 27.96 8.46 -29.14
N TRP A 537 27.47 9.71 -29.22
CA TRP A 537 26.15 10.01 -29.75
C TRP A 537 26.11 9.76 -31.26
N ILE A 538 25.08 9.05 -31.73
CA ILE A 538 24.81 8.80 -33.15
C ILE A 538 23.68 9.71 -33.57
N ASP A 539 23.96 10.60 -34.50
CA ASP A 539 22.99 11.57 -34.97
C ASP A 539 21.85 10.91 -35.73
N ARG A 540 20.70 11.56 -35.67
CA ARG A 540 19.50 11.18 -36.42
C ARG A 540 19.81 11.17 -37.94
N VAL A 541 19.34 10.14 -38.62
CA VAL A 541 19.29 10.09 -40.07
C VAL A 541 17.85 10.32 -40.52
N GLU A 542 17.66 11.37 -41.32
CA GLU A 542 16.32 11.69 -41.82
C GLU A 542 15.85 10.66 -42.86
N PRO A 543 14.58 10.25 -42.82
CA PRO A 543 14.04 9.34 -43.82
C PRO A 543 13.87 10.05 -45.16
N THR A 544 13.98 9.30 -46.21
CA THR A 544 13.64 9.74 -47.56
C THR A 544 12.48 8.95 -48.13
N SER A 545 12.01 9.25 -49.29
CA SER A 545 11.00 8.46 -49.97
C SER A 545 11.49 7.08 -50.46
N GLU A 546 12.78 6.79 -50.35
CA GLU A 546 13.43 5.54 -50.79
C GLU A 546 14.16 4.79 -49.68
N LYS A 547 14.36 5.46 -48.56
CA LYS A 547 15.07 4.90 -47.41
C LYS A 547 14.45 5.35 -46.11
N GLU A 548 14.32 4.40 -45.19
CA GLU A 548 14.00 4.69 -43.81
C GLU A 548 15.10 5.52 -43.15
N GLY A 549 14.67 6.38 -42.23
CA GLY A 549 15.57 7.10 -41.36
C GLY A 549 15.95 6.31 -40.14
N MET A 550 16.72 6.91 -39.27
CA MET A 550 17.16 6.32 -38.01
C MET A 550 17.08 7.37 -36.91
N LEU A 551 16.53 7.00 -35.77
CA LEU A 551 16.50 7.88 -34.58
C LEU A 551 17.92 8.16 -34.08
N ALA A 552 18.15 9.39 -33.63
CA ALA A 552 19.37 9.70 -32.91
C ALA A 552 19.43 8.91 -31.62
N HIS A 553 20.55 8.34 -31.31
CA HIS A 553 20.73 7.47 -30.16
C HIS A 553 22.17 7.38 -29.72
N LYS A 554 22.39 6.75 -28.62
CA LYS A 554 23.70 6.27 -28.16
C LYS A 554 23.57 4.79 -27.77
N ASP A 555 24.61 4.05 -28.02
CA ASP A 555 24.64 2.63 -27.69
C ASP A 555 25.29 2.41 -26.33
N CYS A 556 24.77 1.48 -25.57
CA CYS A 556 25.52 1.00 -24.45
C CYS A 556 26.70 0.13 -24.91
N LEU A 557 27.90 0.47 -24.51
CA LEU A 557 29.12 -0.25 -24.89
C LEU A 557 29.20 -1.68 -24.32
N VAL A 558 28.31 -2.00 -23.36
CA VAL A 558 28.32 -3.28 -22.66
C VAL A 558 27.17 -4.19 -23.14
N CYS A 559 25.92 -3.71 -23.16
CA CYS A 559 24.77 -4.52 -23.56
C CYS A 559 24.29 -4.27 -24.99
N HIS A 560 24.87 -3.28 -25.67
CA HIS A 560 24.58 -2.89 -27.05
C HIS A 560 23.12 -2.47 -27.30
N LYS A 561 22.38 -2.11 -26.27
CA LYS A 561 21.08 -1.51 -26.42
C LYS A 561 21.20 -0.03 -26.77
N HIS A 562 20.17 0.50 -27.41
CA HIS A 562 20.08 1.86 -27.88
C HIS A 562 19.30 2.75 -26.91
N PHE A 563 19.73 4.00 -26.72
CA PHE A 563 19.13 4.94 -25.76
C PHE A 563 19.01 6.33 -26.36
N ASP A 564 17.98 7.05 -25.96
CA ASP A 564 17.78 8.46 -26.29
C ASP A 564 18.65 9.38 -25.42
N ALA A 565 18.46 10.70 -25.60
CA ALA A 565 19.20 11.71 -24.84
C ALA A 565 18.91 11.68 -23.34
N ASP A 566 17.69 11.24 -22.97
CA ASP A 566 17.19 11.15 -21.59
C ASP A 566 17.44 9.77 -20.95
N ASN A 567 18.19 8.90 -21.65
CA ASN A 567 18.55 7.54 -21.24
C ASN A 567 17.37 6.53 -21.23
N HIS A 568 16.32 6.76 -22.00
CA HIS A 568 15.29 5.75 -22.21
C HIS A 568 15.72 4.79 -23.32
N GLU A 569 15.46 3.49 -23.13
CA GLU A 569 15.77 2.46 -24.10
C GLU A 569 14.92 2.61 -25.37
N ILE A 570 15.57 2.60 -26.53
CA ILE A 570 14.92 2.61 -27.84
C ILE A 570 14.99 1.19 -28.39
N THR A 571 13.85 0.56 -28.62
CA THR A 571 13.76 -0.81 -29.15
C THR A 571 13.70 -0.86 -30.67
N ASP A 572 13.28 0.23 -31.30
CA ASP A 572 13.21 0.38 -32.75
C ASP A 572 13.78 1.73 -33.14
N LEU A 573 14.87 1.71 -33.86
CA LEU A 573 15.55 2.92 -34.35
C LEU A 573 14.99 3.43 -35.66
N SER A 574 14.12 2.67 -36.33
CA SER A 574 13.66 3.02 -37.65
C SER A 574 12.72 4.22 -37.66
N ILE A 575 12.89 5.08 -38.63
CA ILE A 575 11.94 6.14 -38.95
C ILE A 575 11.34 5.79 -40.29
N PRO A 576 10.01 5.64 -40.37
CA PRO A 576 9.38 5.24 -41.62
C PRO A 576 9.72 6.18 -42.80
N MET A 577 9.83 5.62 -43.98
CA MET A 577 10.06 6.37 -45.20
C MET A 577 9.03 7.47 -45.40
N LEU A 578 9.43 8.56 -46.00
CA LEU A 578 8.53 9.65 -46.34
C LEU A 578 7.54 9.21 -47.43
N PRO A 579 6.30 9.67 -47.37
CA PRO A 579 5.33 9.34 -48.38
C PRO A 579 5.77 9.90 -49.74
N LYS A 580 5.65 9.10 -50.79
CA LYS A 580 5.97 9.49 -52.14
C LYS A 580 4.95 10.48 -52.66
N THR A 581 5.42 11.64 -53.10
CA THR A 581 4.60 12.64 -53.79
C THR A 581 4.59 12.39 -55.28
N LEU A 582 3.51 12.73 -55.92
CA LEU A 582 3.29 12.66 -57.36
C LEU A 582 3.23 14.07 -57.94
N LYS A 583 3.54 14.21 -59.19
CA LYS A 583 3.51 15.48 -59.87
C LYS A 583 2.17 15.67 -60.63
N VAL A 584 1.52 16.75 -60.38
CA VAL A 584 0.32 17.17 -61.13
C VAL A 584 0.67 18.34 -62.02
N THR A 585 0.46 18.19 -63.33
CA THR A 585 0.72 19.23 -64.33
C THR A 585 -0.61 19.56 -65.00
N ILE A 586 -1.05 20.78 -64.84
CA ILE A 586 -2.31 21.27 -65.42
C ILE A 586 -2.01 22.38 -66.41
N VAL A 587 -2.55 22.27 -67.60
CA VAL A 587 -2.44 23.27 -68.69
C VAL A 587 -3.81 23.92 -68.89
N ASN A 588 -3.86 25.25 -68.92
CA ASN A 588 -5.08 26.04 -69.01
C ASN A 588 -6.09 25.76 -67.88
N GLY A 589 -5.60 25.52 -66.69
CA GLY A 589 -6.39 25.27 -65.48
C GLY A 589 -5.51 25.25 -64.26
N THR A 590 -6.09 24.96 -63.10
CA THR A 590 -5.41 24.91 -61.82
C THR A 590 -5.79 23.65 -61.05
N ALA A 591 -4.85 23.07 -60.36
CA ALA A 591 -5.10 21.99 -59.41
C ALA A 591 -5.11 22.52 -57.96
N SER A 592 -5.86 21.87 -57.10
CA SER A 592 -5.88 22.18 -55.67
C SER A 592 -4.52 21.88 -55.01
N GLU A 593 -3.72 21.00 -55.60
CA GLU A 593 -2.40 20.63 -55.12
C GLU A 593 -1.51 20.17 -56.30
N GLU A 594 -0.28 20.67 -56.40
CA GLU A 594 0.63 20.39 -57.52
C GLU A 594 1.50 19.13 -57.27
N ASN A 595 1.73 18.82 -56.01
CA ASN A 595 2.59 17.69 -55.60
C ASN A 595 1.92 16.82 -54.51
N PRO A 596 0.74 16.27 -54.78
CA PRO A 596 0.01 15.46 -53.78
C PRO A 596 0.71 14.17 -53.46
N VAL A 597 0.49 13.69 -52.23
CA VAL A 597 0.86 12.34 -51.86
C VAL A 597 0.01 11.33 -52.63
N VAL A 598 0.60 10.19 -52.99
CA VAL A 598 -0.16 9.07 -53.62
C VAL A 598 -1.43 8.78 -52.80
N GLY A 599 -2.59 8.75 -53.53
CA GLY A 599 -3.88 8.50 -52.88
C GLY A 599 -4.62 9.76 -52.42
N THR A 600 -4.04 10.95 -52.57
CA THR A 600 -4.73 12.22 -52.26
C THR A 600 -5.82 12.49 -53.32
N SER A 601 -6.95 12.99 -52.88
CA SER A 601 -8.02 13.49 -53.77
C SER A 601 -7.74 14.96 -54.09
N ILE A 602 -7.55 15.26 -55.38
CA ILE A 602 -7.37 16.66 -55.86
C ILE A 602 -8.52 17.09 -56.72
N THR A 603 -8.74 18.39 -56.74
CA THR A 603 -9.71 19.03 -57.62
C THR A 603 -8.94 19.89 -58.63
N VAL A 604 -9.29 19.73 -59.89
CA VAL A 604 -8.74 20.48 -61.04
C VAL A 604 -9.86 21.30 -61.64
N VAL A 605 -9.57 22.57 -61.88
CA VAL A 605 -10.53 23.57 -62.42
C VAL A 605 -9.92 24.17 -63.69
N ALA A 606 -10.71 24.18 -64.76
CA ALA A 606 -10.32 24.85 -66.01
C ALA A 606 -10.27 26.35 -65.84
N ASP A 607 -9.34 27.03 -66.51
CA ASP A 607 -9.26 28.46 -66.53
C ASP A 607 -10.51 29.04 -67.18
N LYS A 608 -10.89 30.23 -66.78
CA LYS A 608 -12.03 30.91 -67.38
C LYS A 608 -11.79 31.11 -68.90
N ALA A 609 -12.73 30.63 -69.70
CA ALA A 609 -12.64 30.75 -71.11
C ALA A 609 -12.51 32.22 -71.55
N LYS A 610 -11.59 32.56 -72.49
CA LYS A 610 -11.41 33.88 -73.07
C LYS A 610 -12.66 34.25 -73.89
N ASP A 611 -12.87 35.58 -74.05
CA ASP A 611 -14.00 36.08 -74.80
C ASP A 611 -14.12 35.43 -76.19
N GLY A 612 -15.26 34.85 -76.48
CA GLY A 612 -15.53 34.14 -77.73
C GLY A 612 -15.05 32.68 -77.74
N MET A 613 -14.60 32.16 -76.63
CA MET A 613 -14.23 30.75 -76.48
C MET A 613 -15.10 30.06 -75.39
N ARG A 614 -15.27 28.80 -75.48
CA ARG A 614 -15.90 27.97 -74.41
C ARG A 614 -14.98 26.81 -74.09
N PHE A 615 -15.03 26.39 -72.86
CA PHE A 615 -14.40 25.11 -72.44
C PHE A 615 -15.13 23.95 -73.18
N VAL A 616 -14.33 22.95 -73.58
CA VAL A 616 -14.85 21.78 -74.24
C VAL A 616 -14.67 20.53 -73.39
N GLU A 617 -13.42 20.30 -73.02
CA GLU A 617 -13.07 19.08 -72.31
C GLU A 617 -11.66 19.16 -71.70
N TRP A 618 -11.39 18.25 -70.77
CA TRP A 618 -10.04 17.92 -70.31
C TRP A 618 -9.46 16.80 -71.16
N ARG A 619 -8.16 16.89 -71.45
CA ARG A 619 -7.37 15.88 -72.11
C ARG A 619 -6.15 15.49 -71.33
N ASP A 620 -5.71 14.21 -71.47
CA ASP A 620 -4.42 13.77 -70.95
C ASP A 620 -3.25 14.24 -71.86
N GLU A 621 -2.00 13.93 -71.47
CA GLU A 621 -0.77 14.25 -72.24
C GLU A 621 -0.81 13.66 -73.66
N LYS A 622 -1.53 12.58 -73.92
CA LYS A 622 -1.68 11.94 -75.22
C LYS A 622 -2.80 12.50 -76.06
N GLY A 623 -3.52 13.49 -75.55
CA GLY A 623 -4.65 14.09 -76.17
C GLY A 623 -5.97 13.28 -76.05
N SER A 624 -6.03 12.28 -75.19
CA SER A 624 -7.23 11.49 -74.94
C SER A 624 -8.23 12.26 -74.06
N PHE A 625 -9.48 12.07 -74.33
CA PHE A 625 -10.61 12.68 -73.60
C PHE A 625 -10.62 12.18 -72.11
N ILE A 626 -10.81 13.11 -71.18
CA ILE A 626 -10.93 12.85 -69.74
C ILE A 626 -12.30 13.22 -69.19
N SER A 627 -12.76 14.45 -69.42
CA SER A 627 -14.02 14.96 -68.88
C SER A 627 -14.49 16.21 -69.63
N THR A 628 -15.81 16.41 -69.70
CA THR A 628 -16.45 17.67 -70.18
C THR A 628 -16.83 18.63 -69.04
N GLU A 629 -16.59 18.27 -67.80
CA GLU A 629 -16.90 19.14 -66.67
C GLU A 629 -15.72 20.11 -66.42
N GLU A 630 -15.98 21.39 -66.29
CA GLU A 630 -14.96 22.43 -66.05
C GLU A 630 -14.19 22.17 -64.72
N THR A 631 -14.81 21.46 -63.79
CA THR A 631 -14.22 21.11 -62.49
C THR A 631 -14.31 19.60 -62.32
N ILE A 632 -13.17 18.93 -62.10
CA ILE A 632 -13.11 17.49 -61.83
C ILE A 632 -12.36 17.22 -60.57
N THR A 633 -12.78 16.21 -59.82
CA THR A 633 -12.11 15.74 -58.58
C THR A 633 -11.84 14.24 -58.74
N PHE A 634 -10.60 13.86 -58.45
CA PHE A 634 -10.18 12.45 -58.52
C PHE A 634 -9.00 12.17 -57.56
N ILE A 635 -8.80 10.88 -57.33
CA ILE A 635 -7.66 10.43 -56.47
C ILE A 635 -6.44 10.24 -57.37
N VAL A 636 -5.30 10.82 -56.95
CA VAL A 636 -4.05 10.76 -57.71
C VAL A 636 -3.27 9.52 -57.28
N THR A 637 -3.05 8.61 -58.23
CA THR A 637 -2.31 7.33 -58.02
C THR A 637 -1.00 7.30 -58.82
N GLU A 638 -0.82 8.18 -59.76
CA GLU A 638 0.35 8.37 -60.61
C GLU A 638 0.47 9.84 -61.05
N ASP A 639 1.60 10.20 -61.67
CA ASP A 639 1.75 11.54 -62.17
C ASP A 639 0.66 11.90 -63.15
N VAL A 640 0.08 13.11 -62.99
CA VAL A 640 -1.08 13.53 -63.75
C VAL A 640 -0.72 14.68 -64.66
N TYR A 641 -1.14 14.59 -65.91
CA TYR A 641 -1.10 15.69 -66.85
C TYR A 641 -2.52 15.88 -67.41
N LEU A 642 -3.05 17.08 -67.27
CA LEU A 642 -4.35 17.44 -67.85
C LEU A 642 -4.27 18.82 -68.52
N GLU A 643 -4.88 18.92 -69.70
CA GLU A 643 -5.01 20.15 -70.49
C GLU A 643 -6.48 20.46 -70.72
N ALA A 644 -6.89 21.66 -70.36
CA ALA A 644 -8.22 22.17 -70.67
C ALA A 644 -8.27 22.69 -72.12
N VAL A 645 -9.14 22.16 -72.90
CA VAL A 645 -9.34 22.49 -74.35
C VAL A 645 -10.52 23.44 -74.49
N TYR A 646 -10.29 24.46 -75.30
CA TYR A 646 -11.31 25.52 -75.58
C TYR A 646 -11.55 25.60 -77.06
N GLU A 647 -12.79 25.84 -77.44
CA GLU A 647 -13.16 26.11 -78.86
C GLU A 647 -13.82 27.47 -79.00
N LYS A 648 -13.75 27.99 -80.23
CA LYS A 648 -14.46 29.28 -80.56
C LYS A 648 -15.95 29.06 -80.64
N ILE A 649 -16.71 29.97 -80.03
CA ILE A 649 -18.16 29.98 -80.15
C ILE A 649 -18.51 30.43 -81.55
N LYS A 650 -19.09 29.55 -82.35
CA LYS A 650 -19.64 29.88 -83.65
C LYS A 650 -20.92 30.68 -83.43
N THR A 651 -20.87 31.97 -83.86
CA THR A 651 -22.04 32.80 -83.91
C THR A 651 -22.69 32.65 -85.28
N ASP A 652 -23.81 32.03 -85.38
CA ASP A 652 -24.73 32.14 -86.50
C ASP A 652 -25.73 33.29 -86.20
N PRO A 653 -26.11 34.16 -87.19
CA PRO A 653 -26.92 35.29 -86.94
C PRO A 653 -28.41 34.91 -86.90
N VAL A 654 -29.09 35.24 -85.87
CA VAL A 654 -30.57 35.19 -85.82
C VAL A 654 -31.17 36.53 -85.42
N GLU A 655 -32.17 36.78 -86.13
CA GLU A 655 -33.02 37.99 -86.23
C GLU A 655 -33.61 38.42 -84.89
N THR A 656 -33.81 39.69 -84.90
CA THR A 656 -34.49 40.55 -83.93
C THR A 656 -35.96 40.20 -83.71
N SER A 657 -36.40 40.20 -82.50
CA SER A 657 -37.68 40.80 -82.12
C SER A 657 -37.67 41.26 -80.67
N LYS A 658 -38.09 42.46 -80.48
CA LYS A 658 -38.15 43.29 -79.28
C LYS A 658 -39.47 43.05 -78.53
N PRO A 659 -39.76 43.75 -77.48
CA PRO A 659 -39.49 43.43 -76.06
C PRO A 659 -40.80 43.40 -75.25
N SER A 660 -40.73 43.10 -74.03
CA SER A 660 -41.61 43.64 -73.03
C SER A 660 -41.00 43.51 -71.59
N GLU A 661 -40.96 44.70 -71.03
CA GLU A 661 -40.62 44.97 -69.62
C GLU A 661 -41.74 44.57 -68.65
N PRO A 662 -41.65 44.94 -67.41
CA PRO A 662 -40.96 44.34 -66.26
C PRO A 662 -41.94 44.11 -65.11
N LEU A 663 -41.56 43.44 -64.08
CA LEU A 663 -42.11 43.72 -62.73
C LEU A 663 -41.13 43.23 -61.62
N GLU A 664 -40.69 44.18 -60.99
CA GLU A 664 -40.42 44.56 -59.61
C GLU A 664 -40.26 43.49 -58.52
N THR A 665 -39.17 43.70 -57.92
CA THR A 665 -38.84 43.85 -56.45
C THR A 665 -39.21 42.78 -55.45
N SER A 666 -38.22 42.31 -54.82
CA SER A 666 -38.01 42.68 -53.42
C SER A 666 -36.59 42.32 -52.96
N LYS A 667 -36.07 43.28 -52.22
CA LYS A 667 -34.72 43.45 -51.74
C LYS A 667 -34.35 42.57 -50.52
N PRO A 668 -33.12 42.52 -50.18
CA PRO A 668 -32.46 41.45 -49.48
C PRO A 668 -32.38 41.65 -47.98
N THR A 669 -32.02 40.58 -47.30
CA THR A 669 -31.51 40.69 -45.91
C THR A 669 -30.08 40.26 -45.90
N GLU A 670 -29.25 41.12 -45.35
CA GLU A 670 -27.82 41.07 -45.25
C GLU A 670 -27.31 39.98 -44.27
N PRO A 671 -26.05 39.64 -44.38
CA PRO A 671 -25.41 38.55 -43.63
C PRO A 671 -24.79 39.06 -42.33
N ILE A 672 -24.78 38.20 -41.36
CA ILE A 672 -24.05 38.41 -40.11
C ILE A 672 -22.62 37.87 -40.27
N LYS A 673 -21.68 38.76 -40.06
CA LYS A 673 -20.23 38.57 -40.13
C LYS A 673 -19.70 37.96 -38.82
N PRO A 674 -18.66 37.15 -38.86
CA PRO A 674 -18.03 36.61 -37.69
C PRO A 674 -17.09 37.66 -37.06
N SER A 675 -16.92 37.54 -35.73
CA SER A 675 -15.96 38.37 -35.01
C SER A 675 -14.76 37.49 -34.59
N ASP A 676 -13.63 37.97 -35.01
CA ASP A 676 -12.28 37.50 -34.78
C ASP A 676 -11.78 37.77 -33.38
N SER A 677 -10.94 36.82 -32.94
CA SER A 677 -9.55 36.96 -32.49
C SER A 677 -9.20 37.76 -31.25
N ILE A 678 -8.59 37.05 -30.32
CA ILE A 678 -7.21 37.14 -29.81
C ILE A 678 -6.71 38.56 -29.48
N GLU A 679 -6.31 38.73 -28.23
CA GLU A 679 -4.91 39.06 -27.91
C GLU A 679 -4.60 39.05 -26.42
N THR A 680 -3.46 38.48 -26.17
CA THR A 680 -2.61 38.49 -25.01
C THR A 680 -2.25 39.86 -24.48
N SER A 681 -2.10 39.99 -23.16
CA SER A 681 -0.92 40.63 -22.57
C SER A 681 -0.92 40.61 -21.05
N LYS A 682 0.23 40.27 -20.52
CA LYS A 682 0.78 40.41 -19.18
C LYS A 682 1.49 41.78 -19.10
N PRO A 683 2.08 42.22 -17.98
CA PRO A 683 1.78 42.29 -16.55
C PRO A 683 1.94 43.71 -15.96
N SER A 684 1.73 43.93 -14.67
CA SER A 684 2.49 44.84 -13.78
C SER A 684 1.78 45.03 -12.45
N GLU A 685 2.35 44.62 -11.40
CA GLU A 685 3.18 45.27 -10.34
C GLU A 685 2.43 46.18 -9.37
N THR A 686 2.64 45.77 -8.11
CA THR A 686 2.92 46.55 -6.88
C THR A 686 1.87 47.49 -6.31
N THR A 687 1.51 47.24 -5.06
CA THR A 687 2.00 47.97 -3.88
C THR A 687 1.37 47.47 -2.56
N LYS A 688 2.25 47.28 -1.59
CA LYS A 688 2.05 47.16 -0.14
C LYS A 688 2.14 48.57 0.47
N PRO A 689 2.01 48.85 1.75
CA PRO A 689 1.21 48.40 2.91
C PRO A 689 0.59 49.58 3.69
N THR A 690 -0.17 49.29 4.74
CA THR A 690 -0.14 50.07 6.00
C THR A 690 -0.90 49.40 7.16
N GLU A 691 -0.20 49.17 8.25
CA GLU A 691 -0.64 49.09 9.64
C GLU A 691 -0.51 50.49 10.26
N PRO A 692 -0.82 50.76 11.54
CA PRO A 692 -1.62 50.13 12.60
C PRO A 692 -2.60 51.12 13.30
N ASP A 693 -3.39 50.71 14.26
CA ASP A 693 -3.38 51.30 15.60
C ASP A 693 -4.30 50.59 16.63
N LYS A 694 -3.90 50.75 17.83
CA LYS A 694 -4.05 50.20 19.14
C LYS A 694 -5.37 50.47 19.89
N THR A 695 -5.48 49.65 20.95
CA THR A 695 -6.07 49.86 22.30
C THR A 695 -7.57 49.65 22.45
N THR A 696 -8.05 48.82 23.35
CA THR A 696 -8.01 48.82 24.82
C THR A 696 -8.66 47.59 25.45
N GLU A 697 -8.19 47.26 26.64
CA GLU A 697 -8.61 46.19 27.56
C GLU A 697 -9.95 46.47 28.29
N PRO A 698 -10.32 45.66 29.36
CA PRO A 698 -11.20 44.49 29.33
C PRO A 698 -12.47 44.67 30.18
N VAL A 699 -13.47 43.81 29.99
CA VAL A 699 -14.60 43.67 30.92
C VAL A 699 -14.94 42.21 31.14
N THR A 700 -15.06 41.82 32.39
CA THR A 700 -15.33 40.47 32.94
C THR A 700 -16.83 40.08 32.83
N PRO A 701 -17.20 38.80 33.11
CA PRO A 701 -18.24 38.09 32.36
C PRO A 701 -19.61 38.07 33.06
N GLU A 702 -20.66 38.03 32.23
CA GLU A 702 -21.99 37.61 32.65
C GLU A 702 -22.36 36.24 32.02
N LYS A 703 -23.12 35.44 32.78
CA LYS A 703 -23.61 34.13 32.47
C LYS A 703 -24.53 34.16 31.24
N PRO A 704 -24.50 33.17 30.33
CA PRO A 704 -25.43 33.12 29.23
C PRO A 704 -26.73 32.40 29.56
N ASP A 705 -27.83 32.97 29.07
CA ASP A 705 -29.16 32.41 28.97
C ASP A 705 -29.20 31.26 27.96
N GLU A 706 -30.08 30.30 28.23
CA GLU A 706 -30.44 29.23 27.32
C GLU A 706 -31.08 29.78 26.05
N GLN A 707 -30.40 29.61 24.89
CA GLN A 707 -31.01 29.79 23.58
C GLN A 707 -31.37 28.44 22.96
N GLU A 708 -32.63 28.29 22.60
CA GLU A 708 -33.18 27.24 21.75
C GLU A 708 -32.36 27.09 20.46
N LYS A 709 -31.90 25.87 20.17
CA LYS A 709 -31.22 25.53 18.93
C LYS A 709 -32.24 25.23 17.84
N GLU A 710 -32.17 25.95 16.73
CA GLU A 710 -32.88 25.66 15.50
C GLU A 710 -32.58 24.24 14.97
N PRO A 711 -33.53 23.61 14.24
CA PRO A 711 -33.31 22.27 13.70
C PRO A 711 -32.29 22.25 12.57
N LEU A 712 -31.45 21.23 12.56
CA LEU A 712 -30.40 20.99 11.58
C LEU A 712 -30.90 21.03 10.14
N SER A 713 -30.15 21.67 9.25
CA SER A 713 -30.46 21.78 7.83
C SER A 713 -30.34 20.43 7.09
N ALA A 714 -31.01 20.30 5.96
CA ALA A 714 -30.96 19.09 5.11
C ALA A 714 -29.52 18.71 4.67
N LYS A 715 -28.58 19.67 4.64
CA LYS A 715 -27.16 19.42 4.34
C LYS A 715 -26.43 18.80 5.51
N GLU A 716 -26.75 19.17 6.73
CA GLU A 716 -26.15 18.59 7.93
C GLU A 716 -26.66 17.17 8.18
N ILE A 717 -27.92 16.90 7.84
CA ILE A 717 -28.50 15.55 7.88
C ILE A 717 -27.84 14.66 6.81
N ALA A 718 -27.54 15.18 5.62
CA ALA A 718 -26.85 14.45 4.57
C ALA A 718 -25.38 14.15 4.94
N ALA A 719 -24.69 15.05 5.63
CA ALA A 719 -23.33 14.82 6.13
C ALA A 719 -23.27 13.71 7.19
N ILE A 720 -24.26 13.65 8.07
CA ILE A 720 -24.37 12.57 9.07
C ILE A 720 -24.69 11.22 8.39
N ALA A 721 -25.51 11.22 7.34
CA ALA A 721 -25.83 10.01 6.57
C ALA A 721 -24.62 9.48 5.77
N VAL A 722 -23.73 10.34 5.28
CA VAL A 722 -22.50 9.95 4.57
C VAL A 722 -21.47 9.34 5.52
N VAL A 723 -21.37 9.88 6.74
CA VAL A 723 -20.47 9.31 7.76
C VAL A 723 -20.98 7.95 8.28
N SER A 724 -22.31 7.74 8.33
CA SER A 724 -22.90 6.48 8.77
C SER A 724 -22.90 5.37 7.72
N SER A 725 -22.69 5.69 6.43
CA SER A 725 -22.61 4.69 5.36
C SER A 725 -21.21 4.04 5.23
N VAL A 726 -20.21 4.57 5.92
CA VAL A 726 -18.83 4.05 5.88
C VAL A 726 -18.49 3.19 7.10
N SER A 727 -19.25 3.31 8.19
CA SER A 727 -19.07 2.47 9.39
C SER A 727 -20.33 1.61 9.59
N GLY A 728 -20.18 0.31 9.40
CA GLY A 728 -21.25 -0.71 9.50
C GLY A 728 -22.23 -0.44 10.63
N CYS A 729 -23.42 -0.01 10.25
CA CYS A 729 -24.52 0.43 11.07
C CYS A 729 -25.09 -0.60 12.04
N SER A 730 -25.26 -0.23 13.29
CA SER A 730 -26.48 -0.57 14.07
C SER A 730 -26.68 0.39 15.26
N ILE A 731 -25.66 1.06 15.74
CA ILE A 731 -25.78 1.90 16.95
C ILE A 731 -26.35 3.29 16.61
N ILE A 732 -26.03 3.83 15.44
CA ILE A 732 -26.50 5.16 15.03
C ILE A 732 -28.00 5.16 14.70
N GLY A 733 -28.53 4.08 14.12
CA GLY A 733 -29.97 3.91 13.90
C GLY A 733 -30.76 3.93 15.20
N VAL A 734 -30.25 3.31 16.26
CA VAL A 734 -30.87 3.30 17.59
C VAL A 734 -30.75 4.66 18.27
N ILE A 735 -29.63 5.35 18.11
CA ILE A 735 -29.43 6.70 18.66
C ILE A 735 -30.35 7.72 17.96
N ILE A 736 -30.45 7.67 16.64
CA ILE A 736 -31.39 8.52 15.89
C ILE A 736 -32.84 8.21 16.25
N TYR A 737 -33.20 6.94 16.39
CA TYR A 737 -34.55 6.53 16.86
C TYR A 737 -34.85 7.01 18.27
N LEU A 738 -33.88 6.93 19.19
CA LEU A 738 -34.03 7.40 20.57
C LEU A 738 -34.06 8.94 20.66
N ILE A 739 -33.33 9.66 19.80
CA ILE A 739 -33.39 11.12 19.73
C ILE A 739 -34.73 11.59 19.16
N ILE A 740 -35.23 10.92 18.11
CA ILE A 740 -36.55 11.24 17.52
C ILE A 740 -37.67 10.91 18.51
N LYS A 741 -37.59 9.79 19.23
CA LYS A 741 -38.58 9.39 20.23
C LYS A 741 -38.60 10.27 21.51
N ARG A 742 -37.53 11.00 21.77
CA ARG A 742 -37.44 11.99 22.88
C ARG A 742 -37.94 13.38 22.50
N LYS A 743 -38.15 13.66 21.20
CA LYS A 743 -38.63 14.95 20.69
C LYS A 743 -40.04 14.90 20.11
N LEU A 744 -40.67 13.71 20.02
CA LEU A 744 -42.12 13.50 19.89
C LEU A 744 -42.71 13.13 21.26
#